data_370a9c370811dc6a8f9e6b5446f85bf2
#
_entry.id   370a9c370811dc6a8f9e6b5446f85bf2
#
_cell.length_a   1.000
_cell.length_b   1.000
_cell.length_c   1.000
_cell.angle_alpha   90.00
_cell.angle_beta   90.00
_cell.angle_gamma   90.00
#
_symmetry.space_group_name_H-M   'P 1'
#
loop_
_entity.id
_entity.type
_entity.pdbx_description
1 polymer ?
#
loop_
_entity_poly.entity_id
_entity_poly.type
_entity_poly.pdbx_seq_one_letter_code
_entity_poly.pdbx_strand_id
1 'polypeptide(L)'
;MKHSTLSLLICIGGCFSACSPTNEKVNPLTQHEDEITNIIAEMTLEEKINMLHGKNMFSSAGVERLNIPDIEYADGPFGIREEMEPHSWNSLHLSTDSATFFPTGSALAATWSTEMAYKYGEGMAAEAKLRGKDMILGPAINIQRIPTGGRTYEYLSEDPLLSGELAVNYTLGAQDHQEAVCLKHYALNNQENMRGFVDVKVSERAMREIYLAPFEAAVKKANAYGVMAAYNKVSGEWCSENDRLLNKILRGEWGFKGIVISDWGGTHSTTKAALGGLDVEMPNDRYFGKALLDSVQAGVVSEKVIDEKVRNLLRVRLAIPAVPKEEANTQMTPLPAQQQIAYEVASRSIVLLKNSGLLPINTEKVKDIAVIGDNAVRHMATGGVGAGVKALYEITPLEGLQKAYEGTNVKIKYAQGYLPQERSSQHKRNSSETASSEKEIREKSERLVQEAIALAKEADLVIFVGGNNREVETEGSDRKNITLPSHQDELIQSIAKANPNIVSVMVIGGPVDLQTIEKNSSSILVSWFNGSEGGHALADVLSGKISPSGKLPFTFPIKLEDSPAYHLGVYPQQQPERPRDVFVDLVNRDKFRAEQKAEADYAEDIFVGYRWYATKNISPLYPFGHGLSYANFQYSALQAKINKSQVDVSFTLDNIGKMNAEEVAQVYITRPQSAIERPAHELKGFQRVALKAGESKEITISIPLEQLCHWDEKKHGWTFEEGPAIIRVGSSSENLPLNTEINLINVYKPQ
;
A
#
# COMPACT_ATOMS: atom_id res chain seq x y z
N MET A 1 -20.23 71.84 11.56
CA MET A 1 -19.40 72.96 11.07
C MET A 1 -18.00 72.44 10.77
N LYS A 2 -17.57 72.72 9.56
CA LYS A 2 -16.25 72.66 8.89
C LYS A 2 -15.84 71.22 8.48
N HIS A 3 -16.06 70.83 7.24
CA HIS A 3 -15.34 71.11 5.96
C HIS A 3 -13.88 70.76 6.05
N SER A 4 -13.41 69.87 5.32
CA SER A 4 -12.96 69.62 3.95
C SER A 4 -11.53 69.17 4.00
N THR A 5 -10.89 68.47 3.23
CA THR A 5 -10.73 68.50 1.78
C THR A 5 -10.05 67.22 1.30
N LEU A 6 -10.46 66.80 0.16
CA LEU A 6 -9.88 65.71 -0.63
C LEU A 6 -8.57 66.17 -1.27
N SER A 7 -7.49 65.44 -1.15
CA SER A 7 -6.27 65.62 -1.94
C SER A 7 -5.89 64.29 -2.59
N LEU A 8 -6.07 64.26 -3.89
CA LEU A 8 -5.68 63.21 -4.81
C LEU A 8 -4.16 63.27 -5.03
N LEU A 9 -3.40 62.29 -4.61
CA LEU A 9 -2.00 62.11 -5.00
C LEU A 9 -1.88 60.96 -5.95
N ILE A 10 -1.61 61.23 -7.19
CA ILE A 10 -1.21 60.24 -8.22
C ILE A 10 0.24 59.93 -8.00
N CYS A 11 0.56 58.72 -7.55
CA CYS A 11 1.92 58.18 -7.59
C CYS A 11 2.05 57.17 -8.72
N ILE A 12 2.84 57.55 -9.69
CA ILE A 12 3.34 56.70 -10.77
C ILE A 12 4.32 55.71 -10.10
N GLY A 13 3.88 54.46 -9.98
CA GLY A 13 4.69 53.35 -9.42
C GLY A 13 5.33 52.58 -10.54
N GLY A 14 6.65 52.63 -10.63
CA GLY A 14 7.42 51.73 -11.49
C GLY A 14 7.27 50.28 -11.03
N CYS A 15 7.01 49.39 -11.95
CA CYS A 15 7.08 47.94 -11.74
C CYS A 15 8.54 47.54 -11.52
N PHE A 16 8.94 47.38 -10.27
CA PHE A 16 10.06 46.53 -9.94
C PHE A 16 9.55 45.11 -9.79
N SER A 17 9.76 44.28 -10.82
CA SER A 17 9.68 42.81 -10.70
C SER A 17 10.80 42.38 -9.73
N ALA A 18 10.47 42.29 -8.46
CA ALA A 18 11.29 41.55 -7.53
C ALA A 18 11.16 40.05 -7.89
N CYS A 19 12.18 39.47 -8.52
CA CYS A 19 12.41 38.03 -8.46
C CYS A 19 12.51 37.66 -6.97
N SER A 20 11.47 37.09 -6.41
CA SER A 20 11.54 36.39 -5.14
C SER A 20 12.52 35.23 -5.37
N PRO A 21 13.57 35.09 -4.54
CA PRO A 21 14.38 33.86 -4.56
C PRO A 21 13.41 32.71 -4.28
N THR A 22 13.41 31.69 -5.12
CA THR A 22 12.85 30.40 -4.81
C THR A 22 13.55 29.96 -3.52
N ASN A 23 12.84 30.01 -2.38
CA ASN A 23 13.26 29.32 -1.18
C ASN A 23 13.27 27.83 -1.53
N GLU A 24 14.39 27.31 -2.00
CA GLU A 24 14.64 25.88 -1.94
C GLU A 24 14.48 25.49 -0.46
N LYS A 25 13.46 24.73 -0.14
CA LYS A 25 13.28 24.17 1.21
C LYS A 25 14.56 23.39 1.51
N VAL A 26 15.33 23.86 2.50
CA VAL A 26 16.56 23.17 2.93
C VAL A 26 16.15 21.74 3.34
N ASN A 27 16.87 20.74 2.82
CA ASN A 27 16.60 19.34 3.16
C ASN A 27 16.86 19.11 4.66
N PRO A 28 15.85 18.74 5.47
CA PRO A 28 16.00 18.55 6.91
C PRO A 28 17.12 17.58 7.30
N LEU A 29 17.36 16.53 6.48
CA LEU A 29 18.43 15.56 6.73
C LEU A 29 19.85 16.12 6.58
N THR A 30 20.03 17.31 6.02
CA THR A 30 21.35 17.90 5.79
C THR A 30 21.57 19.23 6.52
N GLN A 31 20.67 19.60 7.43
CA GLN A 31 20.78 20.87 8.18
C GLN A 31 21.85 20.85 9.26
N HIS A 32 22.19 19.68 9.80
CA HIS A 32 23.02 19.51 10.99
C HIS A 32 24.39 18.87 10.71
N GLU A 33 24.94 18.97 9.49
CA GLU A 33 26.17 18.26 9.08
C GLU A 33 27.38 18.61 9.94
N ASP A 34 27.56 19.89 10.33
CA ASP A 34 28.66 20.33 11.18
C ASP A 34 28.52 19.80 12.63
N GLU A 35 27.30 19.83 13.18
CA GLU A 35 26.97 19.25 14.48
C GLU A 35 27.20 17.73 14.48
N ILE A 36 26.73 17.04 13.47
CA ILE A 36 26.92 15.58 13.28
C ILE A 36 28.42 15.25 13.23
N THR A 37 29.21 16.05 12.52
CA THR A 37 30.65 15.83 12.41
C THR A 37 31.33 15.95 13.78
N ASN A 38 30.96 16.92 14.59
CA ASN A 38 31.46 17.07 15.94
C ASN A 38 31.05 15.91 16.86
N ILE A 39 29.78 15.50 16.81
CA ILE A 39 29.25 14.35 17.57
C ILE A 39 30.05 13.08 17.24
N ILE A 40 30.23 12.77 15.96
CA ILE A 40 30.98 11.58 15.52
C ILE A 40 32.43 11.60 16.02
N ALA A 41 33.06 12.77 16.04
CA ALA A 41 34.44 12.95 16.54
C ALA A 41 34.56 12.70 18.05
N GLU A 42 33.49 12.88 18.81
CA GLU A 42 33.46 12.66 20.27
C GLU A 42 33.08 11.21 20.63
N MET A 43 32.53 10.42 19.67
CA MET A 43 32.09 9.06 19.92
C MET A 43 33.25 8.08 19.95
N THR A 44 33.18 7.09 20.87
CA THR A 44 34.04 5.90 20.81
C THR A 44 33.58 4.95 19.70
N LEU A 45 34.44 4.06 19.26
CA LEU A 45 34.09 3.06 18.24
C LEU A 45 32.95 2.14 18.72
N GLU A 46 32.95 1.78 19.98
CA GLU A 46 31.90 0.93 20.59
C GLU A 46 30.54 1.65 20.58
N GLU A 47 30.50 2.96 20.90
CA GLU A 47 29.27 3.75 20.83
C GLU A 47 28.74 3.84 19.39
N LYS A 48 29.63 4.05 18.42
CA LYS A 48 29.26 4.04 16.99
C LYS A 48 28.66 2.70 16.58
N ILE A 49 29.30 1.59 16.93
CA ILE A 49 28.85 0.23 16.62
C ILE A 49 27.48 -0.07 17.27
N ASN A 50 27.29 0.31 18.53
CA ASN A 50 26.04 0.08 19.25
C ASN A 50 24.81 0.78 18.61
N MET A 51 25.01 1.87 17.87
CA MET A 51 23.93 2.51 17.11
C MET A 51 23.51 1.73 15.87
N LEU A 52 24.36 0.85 15.34
CA LEU A 52 24.16 0.21 14.02
C LEU A 52 23.40 -1.11 14.09
N HIS A 53 22.80 -1.45 15.22
CA HIS A 53 22.00 -2.65 15.38
C HIS A 53 20.83 -2.44 16.35
N GLY A 54 19.92 -3.40 16.38
CA GLY A 54 18.81 -3.39 17.32
C GLY A 54 19.27 -3.42 18.77
N LYS A 55 18.84 -2.42 19.55
CA LYS A 55 18.94 -2.42 21.01
C LYS A 55 17.93 -3.41 21.61
N ASN A 56 16.78 -3.47 20.99
CA ASN A 56 15.70 -4.41 21.29
C ASN A 56 14.89 -4.68 20.00
N MET A 57 13.70 -5.28 20.14
CA MET A 57 12.87 -5.69 19.00
C MET A 57 12.48 -4.52 18.07
N PHE A 58 12.30 -3.30 18.60
CA PHE A 58 11.84 -2.13 17.84
C PHE A 58 12.58 -0.84 18.21
N SER A 59 13.85 -0.90 18.61
CA SER A 59 14.66 0.31 18.75
C SER A 59 16.12 0.08 18.40
N SER A 60 16.83 1.15 18.00
CA SER A 60 18.29 1.22 17.94
C SER A 60 18.81 2.19 18.98
N ALA A 61 20.01 1.93 19.49
CA ALA A 61 20.58 2.68 20.59
C ALA A 61 20.97 4.11 20.17
N GLY A 62 20.73 5.07 21.07
CA GLY A 62 21.38 6.37 21.08
C GLY A 62 22.69 6.34 21.86
N VAL A 63 23.20 7.53 22.24
CA VAL A 63 24.40 7.70 23.06
C VAL A 63 24.08 8.67 24.19
N GLU A 64 23.70 8.13 25.35
CA GLU A 64 23.24 8.91 26.50
C GLU A 64 24.26 9.98 26.93
N ARG A 65 25.55 9.66 26.95
CA ARG A 65 26.64 10.56 27.31
C ARG A 65 26.69 11.83 26.42
N LEU A 66 26.21 11.70 25.16
CA LEU A 66 26.17 12.78 24.19
C LEU A 66 24.76 13.36 24.04
N ASN A 67 23.83 13.00 24.92
CA ASN A 67 22.42 13.40 24.86
C ASN A 67 21.73 12.99 23.52
N ILE A 68 22.15 11.90 22.91
CA ILE A 68 21.53 11.33 21.72
C ILE A 68 20.54 10.25 22.17
N PRO A 69 19.23 10.46 22.02
CA PRO A 69 18.24 9.44 22.39
C PRO A 69 18.22 8.27 21.40
N ASP A 70 17.64 7.16 21.85
CA ASP A 70 17.33 6.01 20.99
C ASP A 70 16.43 6.42 19.82
N ILE A 71 16.38 5.60 18.77
CA ILE A 71 15.36 5.69 17.73
C ILE A 71 14.35 4.56 17.97
N GLU A 72 13.10 4.93 18.22
CA GLU A 72 12.00 4.00 18.47
C GLU A 72 11.21 3.76 17.17
N TYR A 73 11.11 2.51 16.75
CA TYR A 73 10.38 2.10 15.55
C TYR A 73 8.96 1.65 15.89
N ALA A 74 8.02 1.85 14.97
CA ALA A 74 6.69 1.27 15.05
C ALA A 74 6.38 0.49 13.78
N ASP A 75 6.16 -0.81 13.88
CA ASP A 75 5.64 -1.56 12.75
C ASP A 75 4.17 -1.19 12.51
N GLY A 76 3.74 -1.36 11.28
CA GLY A 76 2.37 -1.19 10.83
C GLY A 76 2.20 -0.09 9.79
N PRO A 77 2.07 -0.46 8.51
CA PRO A 77 1.79 0.49 7.43
C PRO A 77 0.34 1.00 7.43
N PHE A 78 -0.54 0.41 8.26
CA PHE A 78 -1.98 0.76 8.38
C PHE A 78 -2.49 0.83 9.83
N GLY A 79 -1.60 1.12 10.77
CA GLY A 79 -1.88 1.31 12.20
C GLY A 79 -0.65 1.00 13.04
N ILE A 80 -0.47 1.71 14.13
CA ILE A 80 0.70 1.57 15.01
C ILE A 80 0.57 0.24 15.77
N ARG A 81 1.55 -0.66 15.58
CA ARG A 81 1.56 -1.97 16.21
C ARG A 81 1.61 -1.86 17.75
N GLU A 82 1.03 -2.85 18.43
CA GLU A 82 1.17 -3.02 19.87
C GLU A 82 2.63 -3.22 20.32
N GLU A 83 2.90 -2.90 21.57
CA GLU A 83 4.25 -3.06 22.14
C GLU A 83 4.61 -4.53 22.35
N MET A 84 5.88 -4.87 22.01
CA MET A 84 6.42 -6.21 22.07
C MET A 84 7.42 -6.34 23.21
N GLU A 85 7.61 -7.57 23.71
CA GLU A 85 8.71 -7.88 24.61
C GLU A 85 10.04 -7.53 23.95
N PRO A 86 11.02 -6.98 24.69
CA PRO A 86 12.28 -6.48 24.12
C PRO A 86 13.08 -7.51 23.31
N HIS A 87 12.93 -8.81 23.59
CA HIS A 87 13.70 -9.87 22.96
C HIS A 87 12.84 -10.94 22.27
N SER A 88 11.54 -10.71 22.16
CA SER A 88 10.63 -11.65 21.51
C SER A 88 9.53 -10.92 20.73
N TRP A 89 8.76 -11.69 19.93
CA TRP A 89 7.58 -11.19 19.22
C TRP A 89 6.30 -11.26 20.05
N ASN A 90 6.42 -11.56 21.38
CA ASN A 90 5.25 -11.60 22.24
C ASN A 90 4.77 -10.17 22.55
N SER A 91 3.47 -10.00 22.55
CA SER A 91 2.85 -8.76 23.02
C SER A 91 3.11 -8.56 24.52
N LEU A 92 3.37 -7.33 24.93
CA LEU A 92 3.39 -6.96 26.35
C LEU A 92 2.00 -6.91 26.96
N HIS A 93 0.92 -7.06 26.14
CA HIS A 93 -0.47 -7.01 26.55
C HIS A 93 -0.85 -5.76 27.36
N LEU A 94 -0.22 -4.62 27.06
CA LEU A 94 -0.54 -3.35 27.67
C LEU A 94 -1.92 -2.88 27.21
N SER A 95 -2.76 -2.41 28.12
CA SER A 95 -4.10 -1.90 27.77
C SER A 95 -4.04 -0.60 26.97
N THR A 96 -2.90 0.09 27.02
CA THR A 96 -2.68 1.43 26.46
C THR A 96 -2.00 1.45 25.10
N ASP A 97 -1.68 0.28 24.54
CA ASP A 97 -0.97 0.16 23.26
C ASP A 97 -1.88 -0.10 22.05
N SER A 98 -3.20 0.01 22.22
CA SER A 98 -4.15 -0.06 21.10
C SER A 98 -4.08 1.19 20.24
N ALA A 99 -4.38 1.06 18.94
CA ALA A 99 -4.29 2.14 17.96
C ALA A 99 -5.53 2.18 17.04
N THR A 100 -5.65 3.22 16.24
CA THR A 100 -6.60 3.23 15.12
C THR A 100 -6.16 2.21 14.09
N PHE A 101 -7.05 1.31 13.70
CA PHE A 101 -6.88 0.49 12.51
C PHE A 101 -7.32 1.30 11.31
N PHE A 102 -6.38 1.83 10.55
CA PHE A 102 -6.64 2.50 9.29
C PHE A 102 -6.95 1.47 8.18
N PRO A 103 -7.70 1.84 7.13
CA PRO A 103 -7.86 0.98 5.96
C PRO A 103 -6.50 0.54 5.39
N THR A 104 -6.40 -0.71 4.95
CA THR A 104 -5.12 -1.28 4.47
C THR A 104 -4.60 -0.61 3.20
N GLY A 105 -3.37 -0.93 2.77
CA GLY A 105 -2.72 -0.32 1.62
C GLY A 105 -3.53 -0.40 0.32
N SER A 106 -4.13 -1.57 0.01
CA SER A 106 -5.02 -1.73 -1.14
C SER A 106 -6.29 -0.86 -1.05
N ALA A 107 -6.83 -0.65 0.17
CA ALA A 107 -7.93 0.27 0.39
C ALA A 107 -7.51 1.73 0.17
N LEU A 108 -6.37 2.15 0.74
CA LEU A 108 -5.82 3.48 0.48
C LEU A 108 -5.61 3.71 -1.02
N ALA A 109 -5.05 2.74 -1.72
CA ALA A 109 -4.82 2.83 -3.16
C ALA A 109 -6.12 2.91 -3.97
N ALA A 110 -7.17 2.22 -3.55
CA ALA A 110 -8.49 2.29 -4.18
C ALA A 110 -9.15 3.69 -4.08
N THR A 111 -8.66 4.56 -3.20
CA THR A 111 -9.09 5.97 -3.19
C THR A 111 -8.58 6.75 -4.40
N TRP A 112 -7.46 6.38 -5.00
CA TRP A 112 -6.79 7.17 -6.05
C TRP A 112 -6.66 8.65 -5.68
N SER A 113 -6.31 8.93 -4.43
CA SER A 113 -6.28 10.29 -3.87
C SER A 113 -4.97 10.56 -3.14
N THR A 114 -4.18 11.45 -3.70
CA THR A 114 -2.96 11.96 -3.06
C THR A 114 -3.27 12.73 -1.77
N GLU A 115 -4.42 13.43 -1.72
CA GLU A 115 -4.90 14.10 -0.51
C GLU A 115 -5.18 13.09 0.62
N MET A 116 -5.86 11.97 0.31
CA MET A 116 -6.12 10.94 1.31
C MET A 116 -4.83 10.27 1.78
N ALA A 117 -3.87 10.05 0.88
CA ALA A 117 -2.56 9.51 1.26
C ALA A 117 -1.80 10.46 2.21
N TYR A 118 -1.85 11.77 1.96
CA TYR A 118 -1.25 12.78 2.85
C TYR A 118 -1.92 12.76 4.25
N LYS A 119 -3.25 12.85 4.31
CA LYS A 119 -4.01 12.78 5.57
C LYS A 119 -3.76 11.45 6.31
N TYR A 120 -3.62 10.38 5.57
CA TYR A 120 -3.32 9.07 6.14
C TYR A 120 -1.96 9.08 6.85
N GLY A 121 -0.91 9.59 6.19
CA GLY A 121 0.41 9.78 6.78
C GLY A 121 0.37 10.69 8.02
N GLU A 122 -0.35 11.81 7.95
CA GLU A 122 -0.60 12.72 9.08
C GLU A 122 -1.26 11.99 10.27
N GLY A 123 -2.33 11.22 10.01
CA GLY A 123 -3.02 10.48 11.06
C GLY A 123 -2.15 9.41 11.72
N MET A 124 -1.37 8.69 10.93
CA MET A 124 -0.41 7.69 11.41
C MET A 124 0.69 8.34 12.26
N ALA A 125 1.25 9.46 11.81
CA ALA A 125 2.29 10.21 12.53
C ALA A 125 1.80 10.71 13.89
N ALA A 126 0.59 11.24 13.95
CA ALA A 126 0.01 11.74 15.20
C ALA A 126 -0.11 10.65 16.26
N GLU A 127 -0.55 9.44 15.89
CA GLU A 127 -0.61 8.31 16.82
C GLU A 127 0.78 7.77 17.19
N ALA A 128 1.71 7.67 16.24
CA ALA A 128 3.08 7.22 16.49
C ALA A 128 3.77 8.12 17.53
N LYS A 129 3.67 9.43 17.36
CA LYS A 129 4.24 10.41 18.30
C LYS A 129 3.62 10.34 19.69
N LEU A 130 2.30 10.20 19.80
CA LEU A 130 1.62 10.03 21.09
C LEU A 130 2.14 8.79 21.84
N ARG A 131 2.63 7.80 21.14
CA ARG A 131 3.18 6.55 21.68
C ARG A 131 4.71 6.59 21.81
N GLY A 132 5.33 7.74 21.60
CA GLY A 132 6.78 7.93 21.72
C GLY A 132 7.58 7.19 20.65
N LYS A 133 7.02 7.05 19.46
CA LYS A 133 7.72 6.49 18.30
C LYS A 133 8.38 7.60 17.48
N ASP A 134 9.43 7.26 16.77
CA ASP A 134 10.23 8.17 15.95
C ASP A 134 10.13 7.81 14.46
N MET A 135 9.85 6.54 14.13
CA MET A 135 9.80 6.08 12.75
C MET A 135 8.76 4.98 12.54
N ILE A 136 7.83 5.22 11.61
CA ILE A 136 6.87 4.23 11.14
C ILE A 136 7.52 3.33 10.09
N LEU A 137 7.43 1.99 10.26
CA LEU A 137 7.89 1.01 9.27
C LEU A 137 6.84 0.85 8.16
N GLY A 138 6.76 1.84 7.32
CA GLY A 138 5.81 1.99 6.22
C GLY A 138 6.05 3.31 5.49
N PRO A 139 5.33 3.53 4.36
CA PRO A 139 4.39 2.63 3.70
C PRO A 139 5.07 1.43 3.04
N ALA A 140 4.30 0.35 2.85
CA ALA A 140 4.71 -0.80 2.05
C ALA A 140 4.32 -0.56 0.58
N ILE A 141 5.30 -0.52 -0.33
CA ILE A 141 5.13 0.01 -1.68
C ILE A 141 5.63 -0.91 -2.80
N ASN A 142 5.82 -2.20 -2.51
CA ASN A 142 6.13 -3.15 -3.56
C ASN A 142 4.98 -3.27 -4.55
N ILE A 143 5.30 -3.43 -5.83
CA ILE A 143 4.31 -3.60 -6.90
C ILE A 143 3.56 -4.93 -6.72
N GLN A 144 2.26 -4.93 -6.87
CA GLN A 144 1.43 -6.14 -6.86
C GLN A 144 1.60 -6.91 -8.17
N ARG A 145 2.58 -7.83 -8.18
CA ARG A 145 2.98 -8.61 -9.34
C ARG A 145 2.06 -9.81 -9.61
N ILE A 146 1.63 -10.47 -8.53
CA ILE A 146 0.83 -11.71 -8.60
C ILE A 146 -0.50 -11.54 -7.86
N PRO A 147 -1.61 -12.05 -8.43
CA PRO A 147 -2.93 -11.93 -7.80
C PRO A 147 -3.04 -12.64 -6.45
N THR A 148 -2.19 -13.65 -6.22
CA THR A 148 -2.21 -14.50 -5.03
C THR A 148 -1.31 -14.00 -3.90
N GLY A 149 -0.64 -12.86 -4.05
CA GLY A 149 0.31 -12.34 -3.07
C GLY A 149 -0.26 -12.27 -1.65
N GLY A 150 0.46 -12.85 -0.68
CA GLY A 150 0.00 -12.92 0.71
C GLY A 150 -0.10 -11.56 1.38
N ARG A 151 0.73 -10.58 0.96
CA ARG A 151 0.73 -9.20 1.46
C ARG A 151 0.10 -8.18 0.51
N THR A 152 -0.70 -8.64 -0.47
CA THR A 152 -1.39 -7.74 -1.41
C THR A 152 -2.20 -6.65 -0.68
N TYR A 153 -2.86 -6.99 0.42
CA TYR A 153 -3.62 -6.04 1.25
C TYR A 153 -2.77 -4.89 1.78
N GLU A 154 -1.47 -5.11 2.01
CA GLU A 154 -0.55 -4.14 2.61
C GLU A 154 0.06 -3.20 1.57
N TYR A 155 0.24 -3.69 0.34
CA TYR A 155 0.80 -2.94 -0.78
C TYR A 155 -0.26 -2.06 -1.46
N LEU A 156 0.20 -1.13 -2.32
CA LEU A 156 -0.69 -0.14 -2.91
C LEU A 156 -1.31 -0.62 -4.23
N SER A 157 -0.52 -0.82 -5.28
CA SER A 157 -1.05 -1.04 -6.62
C SER A 157 -0.14 -1.92 -7.49
N GLU A 158 -0.68 -2.39 -8.62
CA GLU A 158 0.08 -2.97 -9.74
C GLU A 158 0.74 -1.91 -10.63
N ASP A 159 0.33 -0.62 -10.49
CA ASP A 159 0.84 0.48 -11.28
C ASP A 159 1.88 1.31 -10.52
N PRO A 160 3.08 1.53 -11.10
CA PRO A 160 4.16 2.27 -10.44
C PRO A 160 3.87 3.76 -10.23
N LEU A 161 3.07 4.42 -11.12
CA LEU A 161 2.71 5.81 -10.95
C LEU A 161 1.73 5.98 -9.78
N LEU A 162 0.67 5.17 -9.74
CA LEU A 162 -0.31 5.22 -8.65
C LEU A 162 0.37 4.92 -7.31
N SER A 163 1.16 3.84 -7.23
CA SER A 163 1.92 3.49 -6.02
C SER A 163 2.89 4.60 -5.61
N GLY A 164 3.60 5.19 -6.56
CA GLY A 164 4.57 6.25 -6.32
C GLY A 164 3.94 7.55 -5.79
N GLU A 165 2.88 8.02 -6.44
CA GLU A 165 2.21 9.27 -6.02
C GLU A 165 1.55 9.13 -4.64
N LEU A 166 0.99 7.96 -4.32
CA LEU A 166 0.44 7.71 -2.99
C LEU A 166 1.56 7.59 -1.94
N ALA A 167 2.66 6.89 -2.25
CA ALA A 167 3.82 6.77 -1.36
C ALA A 167 4.45 8.14 -1.05
N VAL A 168 4.58 9.00 -2.07
CA VAL A 168 5.08 10.38 -1.90
C VAL A 168 4.21 11.14 -0.90
N ASN A 169 2.89 11.12 -1.09
CA ASN A 169 2.00 11.92 -0.25
C ASN A 169 1.84 11.33 1.16
N TYR A 170 1.83 10.01 1.32
CA TYR A 170 1.91 9.38 2.64
C TYR A 170 3.18 9.83 3.39
N THR A 171 4.34 9.78 2.71
CA THR A 171 5.62 10.19 3.28
C THR A 171 5.62 11.66 3.69
N LEU A 172 5.12 12.55 2.82
CA LEU A 172 4.99 13.97 3.13
C LEU A 172 4.07 14.20 4.33
N GLY A 173 2.90 13.54 4.36
CA GLY A 173 1.95 13.66 5.47
C GLY A 173 2.57 13.28 6.81
N ALA A 174 3.35 12.20 6.88
CA ALA A 174 4.04 11.80 8.10
C ALA A 174 5.20 12.74 8.47
N GLN A 175 6.07 13.05 7.51
CA GLN A 175 7.29 13.82 7.76
C GLN A 175 7.03 15.32 8.00
N ASP A 176 6.01 15.92 7.39
CA ASP A 176 5.56 17.29 7.70
C ASP A 176 5.02 17.38 9.16
N HIS A 177 4.59 16.24 9.73
CA HIS A 177 4.21 16.10 11.13
C HIS A 177 5.33 15.55 12.02
N GLN A 178 6.59 15.64 11.53
CA GLN A 178 7.79 15.30 12.28
C GLN A 178 7.86 13.81 12.73
N GLU A 179 7.35 12.90 11.95
CA GLU A 179 7.48 11.47 12.13
C GLU A 179 8.20 10.88 10.92
N ALA A 180 9.26 10.13 11.15
CA ALA A 180 9.97 9.49 10.04
C ALA A 180 9.17 8.32 9.48
N VAL A 181 9.38 8.03 8.19
CA VAL A 181 8.88 6.82 7.55
C VAL A 181 10.02 5.95 7.05
N CYS A 182 9.79 4.64 7.00
CA CYS A 182 10.70 3.67 6.44
C CYS A 182 10.02 2.92 5.30
N LEU A 183 10.32 3.32 4.06
CA LEU A 183 9.75 2.70 2.85
C LEU A 183 10.14 1.23 2.77
N LYS A 184 9.18 0.32 2.54
CA LYS A 184 9.44 -1.11 2.52
C LYS A 184 8.74 -1.83 1.37
N HIS A 185 9.30 -2.94 0.85
CA HIS A 185 10.58 -3.56 1.17
C HIS A 185 11.50 -3.40 -0.05
N TYR A 186 12.63 -2.76 0.11
CA TYR A 186 13.57 -2.43 -0.96
C TYR A 186 14.59 -3.57 -1.17
N ALA A 187 14.50 -4.39 -2.24
CA ALA A 187 13.58 -4.25 -3.32
C ALA A 187 13.07 -5.61 -3.82
N LEU A 188 12.02 -5.57 -4.65
CA LEU A 188 11.52 -6.74 -5.38
C LEU A 188 11.01 -7.89 -4.48
N ASN A 189 10.46 -7.58 -3.31
CA ASN A 189 9.71 -8.54 -2.48
C ASN A 189 8.24 -8.58 -2.94
N ASN A 190 7.99 -9.18 -4.12
CA ASN A 190 6.68 -9.21 -4.76
C ASN A 190 5.97 -10.57 -4.61
N GLN A 191 6.49 -11.45 -3.73
CA GLN A 191 5.93 -12.73 -3.33
C GLN A 191 6.34 -13.06 -1.91
N GLU A 192 5.51 -13.80 -1.18
CA GLU A 192 5.80 -14.25 0.17
C GLU A 192 6.43 -15.64 0.22
N ASN A 193 6.05 -16.50 -0.74
CA ASN A 193 6.66 -17.81 -0.85
C ASN A 193 8.16 -17.69 -1.13
N MET A 194 8.97 -18.34 -0.29
CA MET A 194 10.44 -18.36 -0.38
C MET A 194 11.13 -17.00 -0.23
N ARG A 195 10.43 -15.92 0.19
CA ARG A 195 10.97 -14.55 0.29
C ARG A 195 12.31 -14.46 1.01
N GLY A 196 12.55 -15.34 2.00
CA GLY A 196 13.79 -15.35 2.79
C GLY A 196 15.00 -15.95 2.07
N PHE A 197 14.93 -16.41 0.80
CA PHE A 197 16.05 -16.99 0.08
C PHE A 197 15.92 -16.98 -1.46
N VAL A 198 14.78 -16.59 -2.01
CA VAL A 198 14.60 -16.51 -3.47
C VAL A 198 15.49 -15.44 -4.08
N ASP A 199 16.09 -15.75 -5.24
CA ASP A 199 16.88 -14.82 -6.04
C ASP A 199 16.05 -14.30 -7.20
N VAL A 200 15.74 -13.01 -7.20
CA VAL A 200 14.94 -12.37 -8.25
C VAL A 200 15.82 -12.08 -9.45
N LYS A 201 15.37 -12.56 -10.62
CA LYS A 201 15.91 -12.24 -11.94
C LYS A 201 14.94 -11.31 -12.66
N VAL A 202 15.41 -10.17 -13.05
CA VAL A 202 14.62 -9.11 -13.68
C VAL A 202 15.51 -8.30 -14.64
N SER A 203 14.96 -7.83 -15.76
CA SER A 203 15.65 -6.88 -16.62
C SER A 203 15.92 -5.55 -15.91
N GLU A 204 16.97 -4.85 -16.27
CA GLU A 204 17.23 -3.51 -15.71
C GLU A 204 16.07 -2.56 -15.98
N ARG A 205 15.49 -2.67 -17.17
CA ARG A 205 14.36 -1.87 -17.59
C ARG A 205 13.15 -2.07 -16.69
N ALA A 206 12.71 -3.30 -16.51
CA ALA A 206 11.57 -3.60 -15.63
C ALA A 206 11.86 -3.23 -14.19
N MET A 207 13.08 -3.48 -13.70
CA MET A 207 13.47 -3.08 -12.36
C MET A 207 13.31 -1.57 -12.16
N ARG A 208 13.75 -0.73 -13.11
CA ARG A 208 13.71 0.74 -13.04
C ARG A 208 12.31 1.32 -13.29
N GLU A 209 11.65 0.86 -14.36
CA GLU A 209 10.37 1.44 -14.79
C GLU A 209 9.18 0.99 -13.93
N ILE A 210 9.27 -0.18 -13.29
CA ILE A 210 8.15 -0.79 -12.55
C ILE A 210 8.46 -0.91 -11.05
N TYR A 211 9.46 -1.71 -10.68
CA TYR A 211 9.61 -2.16 -9.28
C TYR A 211 10.28 -1.15 -8.36
N LEU A 212 11.23 -0.38 -8.87
CA LEU A 212 11.93 0.67 -8.11
C LEU A 212 11.25 2.05 -8.21
N ALA A 213 10.40 2.27 -9.21
CA ALA A 213 9.80 3.57 -9.47
C ALA A 213 9.03 4.17 -8.27
N PRO A 214 8.23 3.43 -7.47
CA PRO A 214 7.59 3.98 -6.29
C PRO A 214 8.58 4.44 -5.21
N PHE A 215 9.68 3.70 -5.03
CA PHE A 215 10.76 4.07 -4.10
C PHE A 215 11.50 5.32 -4.56
N GLU A 216 11.87 5.36 -5.85
CA GLU A 216 12.52 6.54 -6.45
C GLU A 216 11.65 7.80 -6.26
N ALA A 217 10.35 7.69 -6.53
CA ALA A 217 9.41 8.79 -6.35
C ALA A 217 9.39 9.30 -4.90
N ALA A 218 9.24 8.42 -3.92
CA ALA A 218 9.19 8.80 -2.51
C ALA A 218 10.54 9.34 -2.00
N VAL A 219 11.67 8.80 -2.44
CA VAL A 219 12.99 9.31 -2.09
C VAL A 219 13.22 10.70 -2.68
N LYS A 220 12.96 10.89 -3.99
CA LYS A 220 13.28 12.15 -4.68
C LYS A 220 12.27 13.26 -4.41
N LYS A 221 10.96 12.94 -4.35
CA LYS A 221 9.90 13.95 -4.22
C LYS A 221 9.53 14.26 -2.76
N ALA A 222 9.63 13.25 -1.86
CA ALA A 222 9.28 13.40 -0.45
C ALA A 222 10.48 13.35 0.50
N ASN A 223 11.69 13.14 0.00
CA ASN A 223 12.89 13.02 0.82
C ASN A 223 12.72 12.04 1.99
N ALA A 224 12.30 10.80 1.68
CA ALA A 224 12.05 9.78 2.69
C ALA A 224 13.25 9.57 3.64
N TYR A 225 12.99 9.39 4.94
CA TYR A 225 14.04 9.32 5.97
C TYR A 225 14.57 7.91 6.19
N GLY A 226 13.80 6.88 5.83
CA GLY A 226 14.19 5.48 6.00
C GLY A 226 13.81 4.61 4.80
N VAL A 227 14.59 3.56 4.60
CA VAL A 227 14.35 2.48 3.62
C VAL A 227 14.68 1.15 4.28
N MET A 228 13.79 0.16 4.17
CA MET A 228 14.00 -1.19 4.69
C MET A 228 14.42 -2.13 3.56
N ALA A 229 15.60 -2.72 3.67
CA ALA A 229 16.10 -3.71 2.73
C ALA A 229 15.29 -5.01 2.83
N ALA A 230 14.84 -5.54 1.68
CA ALA A 230 14.00 -6.73 1.62
C ALA A 230 14.74 -8.02 1.98
N TYR A 231 13.97 -9.08 2.28
CA TYR A 231 14.52 -10.40 2.64
C TYR A 231 15.19 -11.15 1.50
N ASN A 232 14.75 -10.94 0.25
CA ASN A 232 15.15 -11.71 -0.93
C ASN A 232 16.52 -11.30 -1.47
N LYS A 233 17.02 -12.10 -2.40
CA LYS A 233 18.16 -11.73 -3.23
C LYS A 233 17.70 -11.06 -4.51
N VAL A 234 18.56 -10.22 -5.06
CA VAL A 234 18.43 -9.64 -6.41
C VAL A 234 19.75 -9.84 -7.13
N SER A 235 19.72 -10.54 -8.27
CA SER A 235 20.90 -10.85 -9.07
C SER A 235 22.03 -11.52 -8.27
N GLY A 236 21.68 -12.44 -7.37
CA GLY A 236 22.59 -13.25 -6.58
C GLY A 236 22.98 -12.68 -5.21
N GLU A 237 22.67 -11.42 -4.92
CA GLU A 237 23.03 -10.74 -3.66
C GLU A 237 21.79 -10.43 -2.81
N TRP A 238 21.91 -10.64 -1.48
CA TRP A 238 20.84 -10.25 -0.56
C TRP A 238 20.60 -8.75 -0.61
N CYS A 239 19.35 -8.30 -0.57
CA CYS A 239 19.04 -6.87 -0.63
C CYS A 239 19.75 -6.05 0.44
N SER A 240 19.97 -6.61 1.64
CA SER A 240 20.73 -6.00 2.74
C SER A 240 22.26 -5.91 2.50
N GLU A 241 22.80 -6.56 1.46
CA GLU A 241 24.23 -6.60 1.12
C GLU A 241 24.51 -6.07 -0.30
N ASN A 242 23.47 -5.67 -1.03
CA ASN A 242 23.55 -5.36 -2.45
C ASN A 242 24.05 -3.94 -2.69
N ASP A 243 25.36 -3.81 -2.93
CA ASP A 243 26.05 -2.54 -3.23
C ASP A 243 25.38 -1.77 -4.37
N ARG A 244 24.92 -2.48 -5.41
CA ARG A 244 24.24 -1.85 -6.53
C ARG A 244 22.93 -1.20 -6.12
N LEU A 245 22.09 -1.88 -5.35
CA LEU A 245 20.81 -1.35 -4.89
C LEU A 245 21.01 -0.22 -3.88
N LEU A 246 21.85 -0.44 -2.85
CA LEU A 246 21.92 0.47 -1.71
C LEU A 246 22.87 1.64 -1.93
N ASN A 247 24.10 1.38 -2.44
CA ASN A 247 25.07 2.45 -2.63
C ASN A 247 24.94 3.13 -3.99
N LYS A 248 24.83 2.38 -5.08
CA LYS A 248 24.87 2.99 -6.44
C LYS A 248 23.52 3.62 -6.80
N ILE A 249 22.42 2.87 -6.69
CA ILE A 249 21.09 3.35 -7.08
C ILE A 249 20.52 4.27 -6.01
N LEU A 250 20.27 3.75 -4.81
CA LEU A 250 19.57 4.49 -3.75
C LEU A 250 20.34 5.75 -3.33
N ARG A 251 21.64 5.60 -2.97
CA ARG A 251 22.44 6.73 -2.48
C ARG A 251 23.09 7.52 -3.61
N GLY A 252 23.63 6.84 -4.61
CA GLY A 252 24.38 7.49 -5.71
C GLY A 252 23.49 8.21 -6.69
N GLU A 253 22.53 7.50 -7.30
CA GLU A 253 21.67 8.06 -8.35
C GLU A 253 20.51 8.90 -7.80
N TRP A 254 19.87 8.43 -6.72
CA TRP A 254 18.72 9.13 -6.14
C TRP A 254 19.07 10.13 -5.04
N GLY A 255 20.32 10.10 -4.54
CA GLY A 255 20.80 11.04 -3.53
C GLY A 255 20.24 10.82 -2.12
N PHE A 256 19.78 9.61 -1.80
CA PHE A 256 19.21 9.27 -0.49
C PHE A 256 20.19 9.56 0.65
N LYS A 257 19.72 10.27 1.67
CA LYS A 257 20.51 10.72 2.83
C LYS A 257 20.07 10.09 4.16
N GLY A 258 18.97 9.36 4.16
CA GLY A 258 18.41 8.70 5.33
C GLY A 258 19.08 7.38 5.68
N ILE A 259 18.45 6.60 6.56
CA ILE A 259 18.93 5.31 7.03
C ILE A 259 18.40 4.16 6.18
N VAL A 260 19.26 3.15 5.98
CA VAL A 260 18.87 1.84 5.46
C VAL A 260 18.88 0.84 6.62
N ILE A 261 17.71 0.30 6.95
CA ILE A 261 17.59 -0.77 7.96
C ILE A 261 17.36 -2.12 7.26
N SER A 262 17.77 -3.22 7.87
CA SER A 262 17.38 -4.55 7.40
C SER A 262 15.92 -4.83 7.76
N ASP A 263 15.24 -5.66 6.99
CA ASP A 263 14.07 -6.36 7.51
C ASP A 263 14.48 -7.28 8.69
N TRP A 264 13.53 -7.69 9.55
CA TRP A 264 13.78 -8.37 10.81
C TRP A 264 14.45 -9.74 10.62
N GLY A 265 15.76 -9.79 10.92
CA GLY A 265 16.62 -10.96 10.64
C GLY A 265 16.96 -11.12 9.16
N GLY A 266 16.93 -10.03 8.40
CA GLY A 266 17.28 -9.98 6.98
C GLY A 266 18.76 -9.65 6.70
N THR A 267 19.60 -9.51 7.73
CA THR A 267 21.06 -9.39 7.59
C THR A 267 21.69 -10.78 7.50
N HIS A 268 22.65 -10.97 6.60
CA HIS A 268 23.23 -12.29 6.32
C HIS A 268 24.75 -12.35 6.48
N SER A 269 25.43 -11.21 6.60
CA SER A 269 26.88 -11.12 6.82
C SER A 269 27.26 -9.81 7.49
N THR A 270 28.47 -9.77 8.06
CA THR A 270 29.04 -8.57 8.69
C THR A 270 29.65 -7.64 7.61
N THR A 271 30.74 -8.08 6.99
CA THR A 271 31.54 -7.23 6.09
C THR A 271 30.80 -6.87 4.83
N LYS A 272 30.12 -7.82 4.17
CA LYS A 272 29.37 -7.53 2.93
C LYS A 272 28.23 -6.56 3.19
N ALA A 273 27.44 -6.77 4.25
CA ALA A 273 26.34 -5.88 4.59
C ALA A 273 26.84 -4.47 4.95
N ALA A 274 27.94 -4.39 5.73
CA ALA A 274 28.54 -3.12 6.10
C ALA A 274 29.04 -2.35 4.86
N LEU A 275 29.73 -3.00 3.94
CA LEU A 275 30.25 -2.38 2.72
C LEU A 275 29.16 -2.19 1.65
N GLY A 276 28.15 -3.07 1.64
CA GLY A 276 27.01 -3.04 0.70
C GLY A 276 26.00 -1.92 0.93
N GLY A 277 26.10 -1.15 2.06
CA GLY A 277 25.28 0.03 2.28
C GLY A 277 24.18 -0.09 3.34
N LEU A 278 24.06 -1.23 4.04
CA LEU A 278 23.19 -1.37 5.21
C LEU A 278 23.69 -0.50 6.36
N ASP A 279 22.83 0.30 6.99
CA ASP A 279 23.20 1.09 8.16
C ASP A 279 22.88 0.37 9.47
N VAL A 280 21.69 -0.22 9.59
CA VAL A 280 21.22 -0.84 10.83
C VAL A 280 20.77 -2.28 10.61
N GLU A 281 21.33 -3.20 11.39
CA GLU A 281 20.85 -4.59 11.52
C GLU A 281 19.68 -4.63 12.51
N MET A 282 18.52 -5.18 12.11
CA MET A 282 17.38 -5.40 13.00
C MET A 282 17.05 -6.90 13.11
N PRO A 283 16.54 -7.40 14.25
CA PRO A 283 16.31 -6.69 15.52
C PRO A 283 17.44 -6.90 16.56
N ASN A 284 18.58 -7.46 16.18
CA ASN A 284 19.64 -7.87 17.07
C ASN A 284 21.03 -7.43 16.58
N ASP A 285 22.08 -7.85 17.28
CA ASP A 285 23.49 -7.47 17.09
C ASP A 285 24.36 -8.59 16.48
N ARG A 286 23.76 -9.60 15.86
CA ARG A 286 24.46 -10.81 15.41
C ARG A 286 25.62 -10.53 14.46
N TYR A 287 25.42 -9.63 13.52
CA TYR A 287 26.39 -9.26 12.50
C TYR A 287 27.01 -7.88 12.73
N PHE A 288 26.24 -6.93 13.25
CA PHE A 288 26.69 -5.55 13.43
C PHE A 288 27.07 -5.19 14.87
N GLY A 289 27.02 -6.16 15.80
CA GLY A 289 27.57 -6.02 17.14
C GLY A 289 29.07 -6.29 17.17
N LYS A 290 29.47 -7.25 18.04
CA LYS A 290 30.89 -7.63 18.23
C LYS A 290 31.59 -8.01 16.92
N ALA A 291 30.92 -8.71 16.01
CA ALA A 291 31.53 -9.12 14.75
C ALA A 291 31.95 -7.93 13.87
N LEU A 292 31.15 -6.83 13.86
CA LEU A 292 31.51 -5.61 13.13
C LEU A 292 32.63 -4.85 13.86
N LEU A 293 32.60 -4.76 15.19
CA LEU A 293 33.67 -4.18 15.98
C LEU A 293 35.02 -4.87 15.69
N ASP A 294 35.05 -6.21 15.76
CA ASP A 294 36.24 -7.01 15.45
C ASP A 294 36.74 -6.77 14.00
N SER A 295 35.82 -6.64 13.05
CA SER A 295 36.16 -6.34 11.63
C SER A 295 36.80 -4.97 11.44
N VAL A 296 36.35 -3.96 12.20
CA VAL A 296 36.94 -2.63 12.18
C VAL A 296 38.32 -2.63 12.83
N GLN A 297 38.46 -3.25 13.99
CA GLN A 297 39.74 -3.36 14.71
C GLN A 297 40.78 -4.14 13.90
N ALA A 298 40.36 -5.13 13.11
CA ALA A 298 41.23 -5.86 12.18
C ALA A 298 41.52 -5.10 10.88
N GLY A 299 40.93 -3.91 10.65
CA GLY A 299 41.13 -3.10 9.45
C GLY A 299 40.43 -3.65 8.18
N VAL A 300 39.52 -4.63 8.33
CA VAL A 300 38.73 -5.20 7.23
C VAL A 300 37.63 -4.23 6.78
N VAL A 301 36.99 -3.58 7.74
CA VAL A 301 36.04 -2.47 7.52
C VAL A 301 36.70 -1.20 8.06
N SER A 302 36.75 -0.13 7.29
CA SER A 302 37.33 1.13 7.78
C SER A 302 36.37 1.85 8.71
N GLU A 303 36.90 2.52 9.74
CA GLU A 303 36.10 3.34 10.66
C GLU A 303 35.31 4.43 9.90
N LYS A 304 35.85 4.94 8.80
CA LYS A 304 35.12 5.86 7.93
C LYS A 304 33.78 5.31 7.43
N VAL A 305 33.68 4.01 7.14
CA VAL A 305 32.42 3.37 6.76
C VAL A 305 31.43 3.39 7.91
N ILE A 306 31.93 3.20 9.15
CA ILE A 306 31.11 3.27 10.35
C ILE A 306 30.64 4.71 10.58
N ASP A 307 31.51 5.70 10.43
CA ASP A 307 31.19 7.12 10.57
C ASP A 307 30.08 7.56 9.61
N GLU A 308 30.09 7.09 8.36
CA GLU A 308 29.02 7.40 7.39
C GLU A 308 27.68 6.77 7.78
N LYS A 309 27.67 5.56 8.33
CA LYS A 309 26.43 4.94 8.84
C LYS A 309 25.87 5.70 10.03
N VAL A 310 26.71 6.02 11.01
CA VAL A 310 26.34 6.84 12.17
C VAL A 310 25.83 8.22 11.71
N ARG A 311 26.47 8.82 10.72
CA ARG A 311 26.03 10.08 10.11
C ARG A 311 24.59 9.96 9.56
N ASN A 312 24.26 8.87 8.85
CA ASN A 312 22.92 8.67 8.34
C ASN A 312 21.88 8.55 9.46
N LEU A 313 22.21 7.85 10.57
CA LEU A 313 21.33 7.76 11.73
C LEU A 313 21.14 9.12 12.40
N LEU A 314 22.23 9.88 12.60
CA LEU A 314 22.20 11.20 13.21
C LEU A 314 21.43 12.21 12.36
N ARG A 315 21.53 12.15 11.03
CA ARG A 315 20.69 12.96 10.13
C ARG A 315 19.20 12.78 10.43
N VAL A 316 18.76 11.54 10.52
CA VAL A 316 17.36 11.23 10.85
C VAL A 316 17.04 11.65 12.28
N ARG A 317 17.89 11.29 13.25
CA ARG A 317 17.64 11.61 14.66
C ARG A 317 17.52 13.13 14.93
N LEU A 318 18.33 13.94 14.26
CA LEU A 318 18.29 15.40 14.43
C LEU A 318 17.21 16.08 13.59
N ALA A 319 16.73 15.43 12.53
CA ALA A 319 15.63 15.95 11.70
C ALA A 319 14.25 15.78 12.36
N ILE A 320 14.12 14.88 13.33
CA ILE A 320 12.88 14.64 14.08
C ILE A 320 13.09 14.90 15.57
N PRO A 321 12.21 15.66 16.24
CA PRO A 321 12.30 15.86 17.67
C PRO A 321 11.98 14.55 18.41
N ALA A 322 12.84 14.16 19.35
CA ALA A 322 12.53 13.03 20.23
C ALA A 322 11.34 13.38 21.14
N VAL A 323 10.40 12.47 21.27
CA VAL A 323 9.32 12.60 22.26
C VAL A 323 9.86 12.04 23.58
N PRO A 324 9.91 12.84 24.68
CA PRO A 324 10.29 12.34 25.98
C PRO A 324 9.36 11.17 26.40
N LYS A 325 9.94 10.07 26.92
CA LYS A 325 9.15 8.88 27.31
C LYS A 325 8.09 9.21 28.39
N GLU A 326 8.35 10.23 29.21
CA GLU A 326 7.43 10.72 30.23
C GLU A 326 6.22 11.46 29.65
N GLU A 327 6.33 11.97 28.43
CA GLU A 327 5.26 12.68 27.72
C GLU A 327 4.48 11.73 26.80
N ALA A 328 4.96 10.49 26.60
CA ALA A 328 4.22 9.48 25.84
C ALA A 328 2.91 9.18 26.54
N ASN A 329 1.82 9.73 26.00
CA ASN A 329 0.48 9.47 26.53
C ASN A 329 -0.04 8.14 26.00
N THR A 330 -0.01 7.16 26.89
CA THR A 330 -0.47 5.79 26.56
C THR A 330 -1.95 5.58 26.83
N GLN A 331 -2.68 6.58 27.31
CA GLN A 331 -4.13 6.47 27.47
C GLN A 331 -4.82 6.65 26.12
N MET A 332 -4.97 5.55 25.41
CA MET A 332 -5.61 5.55 24.10
C MET A 332 -7.13 5.66 24.24
N THR A 333 -7.63 6.85 23.96
CA THR A 333 -9.02 7.07 23.62
C THR A 333 -9.13 7.25 22.11
N PRO A 334 -10.26 6.93 21.47
CA PRO A 334 -10.43 7.22 20.06
C PRO A 334 -10.16 8.70 19.78
N LEU A 335 -9.23 8.98 18.87
CA LEU A 335 -8.88 10.35 18.48
C LEU A 335 -9.83 10.77 17.34
N PRO A 336 -10.67 11.81 17.52
CA PRO A 336 -11.66 12.20 16.51
C PRO A 336 -11.09 12.46 15.12
N ALA A 337 -9.87 13.03 15.05
CA ALA A 337 -9.22 13.29 13.78
C ALA A 337 -8.85 11.98 13.06
N GLN A 338 -8.29 11.00 13.76
CA GLN A 338 -7.91 9.69 13.20
C GLN A 338 -9.14 8.87 12.80
N GLN A 339 -10.23 8.92 13.62
CA GLN A 339 -11.50 8.34 13.25
C GLN A 339 -12.05 8.93 11.95
N GLN A 340 -12.00 10.26 11.82
CA GLN A 340 -12.45 10.95 10.63
C GLN A 340 -11.60 10.57 9.39
N ILE A 341 -10.27 10.51 9.52
CA ILE A 341 -9.37 10.09 8.43
C ILE A 341 -9.67 8.64 8.05
N ALA A 342 -9.77 7.72 9.02
CA ALA A 342 -10.10 6.31 8.76
C ALA A 342 -11.44 6.19 8.02
N TYR A 343 -12.46 6.93 8.42
CA TYR A 343 -13.76 6.97 7.77
C TYR A 343 -13.69 7.55 6.34
N GLU A 344 -12.97 8.66 6.14
CA GLU A 344 -12.83 9.29 4.82
C GLU A 344 -12.12 8.38 3.82
N VAL A 345 -11.04 7.71 4.24
CA VAL A 345 -10.34 6.73 3.42
C VAL A 345 -11.23 5.53 3.15
N ALA A 346 -11.90 4.98 4.18
CA ALA A 346 -12.79 3.85 4.04
C ALA A 346 -13.93 4.14 3.05
N SER A 347 -14.59 5.28 3.17
CA SER A 347 -15.74 5.65 2.31
C SER A 347 -15.33 5.87 0.85
N ARG A 348 -14.14 6.47 0.60
CA ARG A 348 -13.62 6.73 -0.74
C ARG A 348 -12.96 5.52 -1.39
N SER A 349 -12.66 4.48 -0.61
CA SER A 349 -12.01 3.25 -1.10
C SER A 349 -13.01 2.21 -1.61
N ILE A 350 -14.29 2.24 -1.15
CA ILE A 350 -15.29 1.25 -1.55
C ILE A 350 -15.52 1.33 -3.05
N VAL A 351 -15.32 0.20 -3.74
CA VAL A 351 -15.46 0.09 -5.20
C VAL A 351 -16.77 -0.61 -5.53
N LEU A 352 -17.63 0.07 -6.27
CA LEU A 352 -18.83 -0.53 -6.85
C LEU A 352 -18.46 -1.19 -8.19
N LEU A 353 -18.43 -2.52 -8.24
CA LEU A 353 -18.06 -3.27 -9.44
C LEU A 353 -19.24 -3.44 -10.40
N LYS A 354 -20.44 -3.67 -9.87
CA LYS A 354 -21.66 -3.92 -10.60
C LYS A 354 -22.87 -3.37 -9.87
N ASN A 355 -23.84 -2.78 -10.60
CA ASN A 355 -25.12 -2.37 -10.01
C ASN A 355 -26.24 -2.49 -11.05
N SER A 356 -27.15 -3.44 -10.85
CA SER A 356 -28.35 -3.63 -11.68
C SER A 356 -29.61 -2.94 -11.07
N GLY A 357 -29.41 -1.91 -10.23
CA GLY A 357 -30.47 -1.05 -9.71
C GLY A 357 -30.97 -1.39 -8.29
N LEU A 358 -30.29 -2.30 -7.54
CA LEU A 358 -30.60 -2.52 -6.12
C LEU A 358 -29.98 -1.44 -5.20
N LEU A 359 -28.93 -0.78 -5.65
CA LEU A 359 -28.24 0.27 -4.89
C LEU A 359 -28.45 1.64 -5.53
N PRO A 360 -28.58 2.71 -4.70
CA PRO A 360 -28.66 2.66 -3.24
C PRO A 360 -29.94 1.99 -2.73
N ILE A 361 -29.90 1.43 -1.50
CA ILE A 361 -31.04 0.71 -0.90
C ILE A 361 -32.23 1.66 -0.74
N ASN A 362 -33.34 1.31 -1.36
CA ASN A 362 -34.58 2.08 -1.24
C ASN A 362 -35.41 1.57 -0.05
N THR A 363 -35.40 2.30 1.07
CA THR A 363 -36.12 1.96 2.29
C THR A 363 -37.65 2.07 2.21
N GLU A 364 -38.20 2.61 1.12
CA GLU A 364 -39.64 2.55 0.87
C GLU A 364 -40.06 1.14 0.42
N LYS A 365 -39.18 0.43 -0.29
CA LYS A 365 -39.43 -0.89 -0.86
C LYS A 365 -38.82 -2.03 -0.03
N VAL A 366 -37.69 -1.80 0.65
CA VAL A 366 -36.96 -2.79 1.43
C VAL A 366 -37.23 -2.56 2.91
N LYS A 367 -37.78 -3.58 3.59
CA LYS A 367 -38.11 -3.54 5.03
C LYS A 367 -37.35 -4.63 5.81
N ASP A 368 -37.14 -5.78 5.22
CA ASP A 368 -36.43 -6.90 5.84
C ASP A 368 -35.12 -7.17 5.08
N ILE A 369 -34.00 -6.95 5.74
CA ILE A 369 -32.64 -7.17 5.20
C ILE A 369 -32.03 -8.39 5.89
N ALA A 370 -31.62 -9.37 5.12
CA ALA A 370 -30.80 -10.49 5.56
C ALA A 370 -29.32 -10.17 5.32
N VAL A 371 -28.52 -10.02 6.37
CA VAL A 371 -27.06 -9.93 6.28
C VAL A 371 -26.51 -11.34 6.47
N ILE A 372 -25.79 -11.86 5.47
CA ILE A 372 -25.30 -13.24 5.46
C ILE A 372 -23.79 -13.26 5.19
N GLY A 373 -23.06 -13.93 6.06
CA GLY A 373 -21.62 -14.16 5.90
C GLY A 373 -20.80 -13.91 7.18
N ASP A 374 -19.79 -14.73 7.42
CA ASP A 374 -18.90 -14.58 8.59
C ASP A 374 -18.19 -13.22 8.59
N ASN A 375 -17.81 -12.71 7.41
CA ASN A 375 -17.13 -11.41 7.29
C ASN A 375 -18.02 -10.21 7.69
N ALA A 376 -19.33 -10.41 7.89
CA ALA A 376 -20.21 -9.36 8.38
C ALA A 376 -19.94 -8.96 9.84
N VAL A 377 -19.35 -9.85 10.63
CA VAL A 377 -19.09 -9.66 12.07
C VAL A 377 -17.62 -9.85 12.45
N ARG A 378 -16.75 -10.10 11.47
CA ARG A 378 -15.34 -10.39 11.71
C ARG A 378 -14.50 -9.13 11.82
N HIS A 379 -13.67 -9.08 12.87
CA HIS A 379 -12.62 -8.08 13.01
C HIS A 379 -11.42 -8.42 12.14
N MET A 380 -10.82 -7.44 11.49
CA MET A 380 -9.76 -7.59 10.49
C MET A 380 -8.43 -6.95 10.87
N ALA A 381 -8.37 -6.21 11.98
CA ALA A 381 -7.13 -5.55 12.41
C ALA A 381 -6.04 -6.53 12.82
N THR A 382 -6.43 -7.62 13.50
CA THR A 382 -5.51 -8.67 13.98
C THR A 382 -5.32 -9.77 12.94
N GLY A 383 -4.22 -10.51 13.05
CA GLY A 383 -3.85 -11.57 12.10
C GLY A 383 -2.90 -11.07 11.02
N GLY A 384 -2.58 -11.94 10.05
CA GLY A 384 -1.68 -11.61 8.94
C GLY A 384 -0.20 -11.50 9.28
N VAL A 385 0.21 -11.91 10.49
CA VAL A 385 1.59 -11.85 11.02
C VAL A 385 2.08 -10.39 11.14
N GLY A 386 3.32 -10.05 10.80
CA GLY A 386 4.00 -8.77 11.07
C GLY A 386 3.17 -7.48 11.18
N ALA A 387 2.40 -7.15 10.17
CA ALA A 387 1.67 -5.88 10.07
C ALA A 387 0.27 -5.88 10.76
N GLY A 388 0.03 -6.71 11.77
CA GLY A 388 -1.22 -6.70 12.54
C GLY A 388 -1.32 -5.49 13.46
N VAL A 389 -2.53 -5.00 13.71
CA VAL A 389 -2.84 -3.87 14.58
C VAL A 389 -3.71 -4.36 15.73
N LYS A 390 -3.40 -3.99 16.96
CA LYS A 390 -4.31 -4.11 18.07
C LYS A 390 -5.26 -2.92 18.03
N ALA A 391 -6.39 -3.10 17.34
CA ALA A 391 -7.34 -2.02 17.16
C ALA A 391 -7.97 -1.61 18.48
N LEU A 392 -8.15 -0.31 18.67
CA LEU A 392 -8.90 0.24 19.79
C LEU A 392 -10.39 -0.15 19.67
N TYR A 393 -10.91 -0.16 18.47
CA TYR A 393 -12.24 -0.64 18.09
C TYR A 393 -12.29 -0.92 16.58
N GLU A 394 -13.25 -1.71 16.17
CA GLU A 394 -13.60 -1.94 14.76
C GLU A 394 -15.13 -1.99 14.66
N ILE A 395 -15.67 -1.18 13.75
CA ILE A 395 -17.09 -1.23 13.41
C ILE A 395 -17.26 -2.23 12.27
N THR A 396 -17.87 -3.35 12.55
CA THR A 396 -18.11 -4.40 11.55
C THR A 396 -19.19 -3.99 10.54
N PRO A 397 -19.25 -4.62 9.37
CA PRO A 397 -20.32 -4.39 8.39
C PRO A 397 -21.74 -4.49 8.99
N LEU A 398 -21.98 -5.48 9.85
CA LEU A 398 -23.27 -5.66 10.50
C LEU A 398 -23.60 -4.52 11.48
N GLU A 399 -22.66 -4.14 12.34
CA GLU A 399 -22.83 -3.03 13.29
C GLU A 399 -23.07 -1.70 12.58
N GLY A 400 -22.32 -1.41 11.53
CA GLY A 400 -22.52 -0.22 10.70
C GLY A 400 -23.91 -0.15 10.08
N LEU A 401 -24.40 -1.27 9.52
CA LEU A 401 -25.75 -1.36 8.98
C LEU A 401 -26.82 -1.21 10.08
N GLN A 402 -26.67 -1.91 11.20
CA GLN A 402 -27.61 -1.78 12.33
C GLN A 402 -27.70 -0.35 12.82
N LYS A 403 -26.58 0.34 12.92
CA LYS A 403 -26.53 1.74 13.35
C LYS A 403 -27.17 2.69 12.32
N ALA A 404 -26.92 2.48 11.03
CA ALA A 404 -27.47 3.34 9.97
C ALA A 404 -29.00 3.26 9.85
N TYR A 405 -29.58 2.12 10.18
CA TYR A 405 -31.03 1.89 10.11
C TYR A 405 -31.74 1.94 11.48
N GLU A 406 -31.01 2.27 12.56
CA GLU A 406 -31.58 2.44 13.90
C GLU A 406 -32.72 3.49 13.90
N GLY A 407 -33.86 3.16 14.51
CA GLY A 407 -35.04 4.05 14.56
C GLY A 407 -35.83 4.13 13.24
N THR A 408 -35.45 3.37 12.21
CA THR A 408 -36.22 3.23 10.97
C THR A 408 -37.16 2.01 10.99
N ASN A 409 -37.96 1.84 9.94
CA ASN A 409 -38.79 0.65 9.75
C ASN A 409 -38.07 -0.53 9.11
N VAL A 410 -36.75 -0.42 8.88
CA VAL A 410 -35.93 -1.49 8.29
C VAL A 410 -35.47 -2.43 9.40
N LYS A 411 -35.69 -3.74 9.20
CA LYS A 411 -35.25 -4.79 10.11
C LYS A 411 -34.04 -5.51 9.53
N ILE A 412 -32.98 -5.61 10.30
CA ILE A 412 -31.74 -6.32 9.91
C ILE A 412 -31.64 -7.60 10.73
N LYS A 413 -31.57 -8.74 10.03
CA LYS A 413 -31.32 -10.06 10.64
C LYS A 413 -30.00 -10.60 10.09
N TYR A 414 -29.30 -11.41 10.88
CA TYR A 414 -28.00 -11.96 10.54
C TYR A 414 -28.00 -13.48 10.57
N ALA A 415 -27.27 -14.08 9.61
CA ALA A 415 -26.88 -15.48 9.61
C ALA A 415 -25.41 -15.63 9.19
N GLN A 416 -24.64 -16.46 9.90
CA GLN A 416 -23.20 -16.62 9.62
C GLN A 416 -22.92 -17.25 8.26
N GLY A 417 -23.74 -18.21 7.82
CA GLY A 417 -23.71 -18.82 6.50
C GLY A 417 -22.57 -19.80 6.24
N TYR A 418 -21.35 -19.50 6.67
CA TYR A 418 -20.18 -20.36 6.51
C TYR A 418 -19.24 -20.26 7.71
N LEU A 419 -18.41 -21.29 7.89
CA LEU A 419 -17.32 -21.28 8.86
C LEU A 419 -16.10 -20.56 8.26
N PRO A 420 -15.40 -19.70 9.03
CA PRO A 420 -14.19 -19.07 8.54
C PRO A 420 -13.10 -20.08 8.29
N GLN A 421 -12.25 -19.81 7.31
CA GLN A 421 -10.98 -20.52 7.16
C GLN A 421 -10.01 -20.05 8.23
N GLU A 422 -9.56 -20.97 9.07
CA GLU A 422 -8.50 -20.72 10.05
C GLU A 422 -7.17 -21.21 9.50
N ARG A 423 -6.08 -20.57 9.91
CA ARG A 423 -4.73 -21.03 9.61
C ARG A 423 -4.55 -22.42 10.23
N SER A 424 -4.34 -23.44 9.40
CA SER A 424 -4.06 -24.78 9.89
C SER A 424 -2.76 -24.74 10.71
N SER A 425 -2.88 -24.78 12.04
CA SER A 425 -1.74 -25.01 12.89
C SER A 425 -1.17 -26.39 12.52
N GLN A 426 -0.02 -26.45 11.87
CA GLN A 426 0.68 -27.70 11.55
C GLN A 426 0.99 -28.55 12.80
N HIS A 427 0.69 -28.05 13.99
CA HIS A 427 0.92 -28.67 15.29
C HIS A 427 -0.24 -29.58 15.78
N LYS A 428 -1.42 -29.61 15.10
CA LYS A 428 -2.57 -30.44 15.50
C LYS A 428 -2.71 -31.76 14.72
N ARG A 429 -1.66 -32.27 14.11
CA ARG A 429 -1.71 -33.52 13.33
C ARG A 429 -1.27 -34.78 14.13
N ASN A 430 -1.69 -34.96 15.35
CA ASN A 430 -1.53 -36.27 16.02
C ASN A 430 -2.63 -36.43 17.09
N SER A 431 -3.79 -36.94 16.70
CA SER A 431 -4.63 -37.72 17.59
C SER A 431 -5.87 -38.28 16.87
N SER A 432 -6.37 -39.37 17.33
CA SER A 432 -7.62 -40.06 16.97
C SER A 432 -8.89 -39.22 17.16
N GLU A 433 -8.78 -37.96 17.53
CA GLU A 433 -9.84 -36.95 17.64
C GLU A 433 -10.26 -36.34 16.30
N THR A 434 -9.52 -36.58 15.20
CA THR A 434 -9.76 -35.90 13.91
C THR A 434 -11.07 -36.31 13.23
N ALA A 435 -11.50 -37.57 13.29
CA ALA A 435 -12.70 -38.01 12.57
C ALA A 435 -14.02 -37.55 13.19
N SER A 436 -14.11 -37.48 14.52
CA SER A 436 -15.27 -36.92 15.23
C SER A 436 -15.38 -35.41 15.03
N SER A 437 -14.24 -34.71 15.02
CA SER A 437 -14.19 -33.27 14.78
C SER A 437 -14.56 -32.88 13.33
N GLU A 438 -14.19 -33.67 12.34
CA GLU A 438 -14.56 -33.41 10.93
C GLU A 438 -16.06 -33.61 10.70
N LYS A 439 -16.70 -34.59 11.34
CA LYS A 439 -18.15 -34.77 11.28
C LYS A 439 -18.88 -33.59 11.92
N GLU A 440 -18.48 -33.17 13.09
CA GLU A 440 -19.07 -32.01 13.78
C GLU A 440 -18.92 -30.71 12.98
N ILE A 441 -17.75 -30.47 12.38
CA ILE A 441 -17.50 -29.31 11.52
C ILE A 441 -18.44 -29.34 10.32
N ARG A 442 -18.60 -30.50 9.66
CA ARG A 442 -19.51 -30.62 8.52
C ARG A 442 -20.96 -30.39 8.90
N GLU A 443 -21.44 -31.01 9.99
CA GLU A 443 -22.82 -30.83 10.48
C GLU A 443 -23.08 -29.36 10.86
N LYS A 444 -22.10 -28.68 11.47
CA LYS A 444 -22.18 -27.27 11.78
C LYS A 444 -22.24 -26.42 10.51
N SER A 445 -21.40 -26.72 9.52
CA SER A 445 -21.38 -26.02 8.23
C SER A 445 -22.72 -26.16 7.49
N GLU A 446 -23.27 -27.40 7.41
CA GLU A 446 -24.56 -27.67 6.79
C GLU A 446 -25.71 -26.90 7.49
N ARG A 447 -25.71 -26.83 8.83
CA ARG A 447 -26.69 -26.04 9.60
C ARG A 447 -26.60 -24.55 9.30
N LEU A 448 -25.40 -23.98 9.26
CA LEU A 448 -25.19 -22.56 8.93
C LEU A 448 -25.71 -22.20 7.53
N VAL A 449 -25.48 -23.08 6.56
CA VAL A 449 -26.01 -22.91 5.20
C VAL A 449 -27.54 -22.93 5.19
N GLN A 450 -28.19 -23.87 5.90
CA GLN A 450 -29.66 -23.94 5.99
C GLN A 450 -30.29 -22.73 6.67
N GLU A 451 -29.67 -22.24 7.76
CA GLU A 451 -30.07 -21.00 8.45
C GLU A 451 -30.00 -19.79 7.53
N ALA A 452 -28.91 -19.67 6.75
CA ALA A 452 -28.72 -18.61 5.78
C ALA A 452 -29.77 -18.63 4.66
N ILE A 453 -30.05 -19.81 4.09
CA ILE A 453 -31.05 -19.97 3.03
C ILE A 453 -32.45 -19.64 3.56
N ALA A 454 -32.81 -20.10 4.77
CA ALA A 454 -34.10 -19.80 5.39
C ALA A 454 -34.27 -18.28 5.61
N LEU A 455 -33.23 -17.61 6.12
CA LEU A 455 -33.24 -16.16 6.32
C LEU A 455 -33.36 -15.40 4.99
N ALA A 456 -32.60 -15.81 3.97
CA ALA A 456 -32.64 -15.20 2.64
C ALA A 456 -34.03 -15.26 2.01
N LYS A 457 -34.77 -16.36 2.23
CA LYS A 457 -36.11 -16.57 1.67
C LYS A 457 -37.17 -15.61 2.27
N GLU A 458 -36.97 -15.17 3.50
CA GLU A 458 -37.89 -14.27 4.22
C GLU A 458 -37.59 -12.79 3.96
N ALA A 459 -36.42 -12.44 3.45
CA ALA A 459 -35.96 -11.06 3.31
C ALA A 459 -36.38 -10.43 1.96
N ASP A 460 -36.56 -9.10 1.97
CA ASP A 460 -36.74 -8.30 0.75
C ASP A 460 -35.41 -8.17 -0.02
N LEU A 461 -34.29 -8.09 0.74
CA LEU A 461 -32.95 -7.90 0.24
C LEU A 461 -31.95 -8.76 1.03
N VAL A 462 -31.02 -9.39 0.33
CA VAL A 462 -29.89 -10.07 0.93
C VAL A 462 -28.64 -9.22 0.73
N ILE A 463 -27.90 -8.95 1.82
CA ILE A 463 -26.53 -8.44 1.78
C ILE A 463 -25.60 -9.60 2.13
N PHE A 464 -24.97 -10.18 1.12
CA PHE A 464 -23.96 -11.23 1.28
C PHE A 464 -22.60 -10.58 1.54
N VAL A 465 -22.01 -10.81 2.74
CA VAL A 465 -20.70 -10.29 3.12
C VAL A 465 -19.70 -11.43 3.11
N GLY A 466 -19.01 -11.58 2.00
CA GLY A 466 -18.03 -12.63 1.76
C GLY A 466 -16.60 -12.09 1.59
N GLY A 467 -15.70 -12.97 1.16
CA GLY A 467 -14.32 -12.64 0.86
C GLY A 467 -13.30 -13.45 1.66
N ASN A 468 -12.14 -12.87 1.85
CA ASN A 468 -11.03 -13.43 2.60
C ASN A 468 -11.01 -12.92 4.05
N ASN A 469 -10.06 -13.43 4.82
CA ASN A 469 -9.71 -12.90 6.15
C ASN A 469 -8.18 -12.83 6.30
N ARG A 470 -7.71 -12.34 7.45
CA ARG A 470 -6.29 -12.14 7.75
C ARG A 470 -5.50 -13.45 7.97
N GLU A 471 -6.16 -14.59 8.01
CA GLU A 471 -5.53 -15.92 8.04
C GLU A 471 -5.28 -16.47 6.63
N VAL A 472 -6.08 -16.01 5.65
CA VAL A 472 -5.96 -16.38 4.24
C VAL A 472 -4.97 -15.45 3.52
N GLU A 473 -5.08 -14.13 3.77
CA GLU A 473 -4.14 -13.12 3.28
C GLU A 473 -3.19 -12.74 4.40
N THR A 474 -1.98 -13.29 4.34
CA THR A 474 -1.03 -13.24 5.45
C THR A 474 0.41 -13.13 4.98
N GLU A 475 1.23 -12.48 5.79
CA GLU A 475 2.68 -12.44 5.62
C GLU A 475 3.29 -13.84 5.68
N GLY A 476 4.32 -14.09 4.87
CA GLY A 476 5.09 -15.33 4.83
C GLY A 476 4.45 -16.46 4.01
N SER A 477 3.30 -16.25 3.39
CA SER A 477 2.65 -17.25 2.54
C SER A 477 1.76 -16.61 1.49
N ASP A 478 1.96 -16.95 0.23
CA ASP A 478 1.05 -16.60 -0.85
C ASP A 478 -0.12 -17.57 -0.92
N ARG A 479 -1.28 -17.10 -1.38
CA ARG A 479 -2.44 -17.95 -1.63
C ARG A 479 -2.15 -18.94 -2.76
N LYS A 480 -2.70 -20.13 -2.69
CA LYS A 480 -2.52 -21.17 -3.73
C LYS A 480 -3.31 -20.87 -5.01
N ASN A 481 -4.43 -20.18 -4.87
CA ASN A 481 -5.35 -19.80 -5.94
C ASN A 481 -6.12 -18.53 -5.53
N ILE A 482 -7.01 -18.08 -6.38
CA ILE A 482 -7.87 -16.91 -6.15
C ILE A 482 -9.32 -17.28 -5.79
N THR A 483 -9.64 -18.56 -5.57
CA THR A 483 -10.99 -18.98 -5.19
C THR A 483 -11.37 -18.47 -3.80
N LEU A 484 -12.65 -18.20 -3.60
CA LEU A 484 -13.17 -17.84 -2.28
C LEU A 484 -13.10 -19.04 -1.33
N PRO A 485 -12.67 -18.84 -0.08
CA PRO A 485 -12.60 -19.91 0.91
C PRO A 485 -13.97 -20.33 1.42
N SER A 486 -14.03 -21.47 2.13
CA SER A 486 -15.20 -21.88 2.93
C SER A 486 -16.48 -22.10 2.12
N HIS A 487 -16.38 -22.55 0.88
CA HIS A 487 -17.52 -22.86 0.00
C HIS A 487 -18.50 -21.67 -0.19
N GLN A 488 -17.97 -20.45 -0.20
CA GLN A 488 -18.79 -19.24 -0.38
C GLN A 488 -19.50 -19.22 -1.74
N ASP A 489 -18.89 -19.82 -2.78
CA ASP A 489 -19.48 -19.95 -4.12
C ASP A 489 -20.74 -20.82 -4.12
N GLU A 490 -20.74 -21.94 -3.42
CA GLU A 490 -21.90 -22.82 -3.30
C GLU A 490 -23.01 -22.18 -2.44
N LEU A 491 -22.60 -21.43 -1.41
CA LEU A 491 -23.54 -20.71 -0.56
C LEU A 491 -24.29 -19.63 -1.34
N ILE A 492 -23.59 -18.76 -2.08
CA ILE A 492 -24.23 -17.70 -2.86
C ILE A 492 -25.17 -18.24 -3.93
N GLN A 493 -24.81 -19.34 -4.59
CA GLN A 493 -25.69 -20.03 -5.54
C GLN A 493 -26.99 -20.54 -4.89
N SER A 494 -26.88 -21.03 -3.65
CA SER A 494 -28.02 -21.53 -2.89
C SER A 494 -28.91 -20.37 -2.40
N ILE A 495 -28.32 -19.29 -1.97
CA ILE A 495 -29.02 -18.06 -1.58
C ILE A 495 -29.76 -17.47 -2.81
N ALA A 496 -29.13 -17.41 -3.97
CA ALA A 496 -29.72 -16.83 -5.19
C ALA A 496 -30.96 -17.61 -5.68
N LYS A 497 -31.03 -18.91 -5.42
CA LYS A 497 -32.24 -19.70 -5.69
C LYS A 497 -33.40 -19.37 -4.73
N ALA A 498 -33.08 -18.93 -3.51
CA ALA A 498 -34.07 -18.57 -2.51
C ALA A 498 -34.52 -17.10 -2.63
N ASN A 499 -33.58 -16.20 -2.98
CA ASN A 499 -33.84 -14.77 -3.16
C ASN A 499 -32.88 -14.18 -4.21
N PRO A 500 -33.38 -13.65 -5.35
CA PRO A 500 -32.54 -13.07 -6.41
C PRO A 500 -32.04 -11.64 -6.11
N ASN A 501 -32.60 -10.98 -5.07
CA ASN A 501 -32.23 -9.62 -4.71
C ASN A 501 -30.98 -9.65 -3.82
N ILE A 502 -29.81 -9.80 -4.42
CA ILE A 502 -28.55 -9.93 -3.69
C ILE A 502 -27.62 -8.76 -4.00
N VAL A 503 -27.13 -8.13 -2.93
CA VAL A 503 -25.97 -7.23 -2.92
C VAL A 503 -24.82 -7.97 -2.29
N SER A 504 -23.75 -8.23 -3.04
CA SER A 504 -22.54 -8.86 -2.49
C SER A 504 -21.50 -7.80 -2.12
N VAL A 505 -21.00 -7.89 -0.89
CA VAL A 505 -19.94 -7.07 -0.32
C VAL A 505 -18.72 -7.98 -0.12
N MET A 506 -17.65 -7.72 -0.86
CA MET A 506 -16.44 -8.53 -0.81
C MET A 506 -15.40 -7.84 0.08
N VAL A 507 -15.12 -8.46 1.24
CA VAL A 507 -14.07 -8.02 2.17
C VAL A 507 -12.80 -8.79 1.84
N ILE A 508 -11.86 -8.13 1.14
CA ILE A 508 -10.66 -8.75 0.56
C ILE A 508 -9.50 -7.76 0.55
N GLY A 509 -8.28 -8.25 0.52
CA GLY A 509 -7.07 -7.42 0.36
C GLY A 509 -6.46 -7.48 -1.04
N GLY A 510 -6.79 -8.52 -1.82
CA GLY A 510 -6.28 -8.75 -3.17
C GLY A 510 -7.31 -9.41 -4.08
N PRO A 511 -6.98 -9.63 -5.39
CA PRO A 511 -7.90 -10.22 -6.34
C PRO A 511 -8.39 -11.61 -5.94
N VAL A 512 -9.68 -11.87 -6.13
CA VAL A 512 -10.33 -13.18 -5.96
C VAL A 512 -11.16 -13.50 -7.20
N ASP A 513 -11.49 -14.79 -7.40
CA ASP A 513 -12.44 -15.20 -8.43
C ASP A 513 -13.86 -14.76 -8.04
N LEU A 514 -14.42 -13.86 -8.82
CA LEU A 514 -15.76 -13.32 -8.61
C LEU A 514 -16.78 -13.82 -9.65
N GLN A 515 -16.46 -14.78 -10.51
CA GLN A 515 -17.36 -15.21 -11.57
C GLN A 515 -18.68 -15.75 -11.03
N THR A 516 -18.64 -16.52 -9.94
CA THR A 516 -19.86 -17.04 -9.29
C THR A 516 -20.66 -15.92 -8.62
N ILE A 517 -19.97 -14.99 -7.96
CA ILE A 517 -20.57 -13.79 -7.35
C ILE A 517 -21.24 -12.94 -8.44
N GLU A 518 -20.53 -12.71 -9.57
CA GLU A 518 -21.01 -11.91 -10.70
C GLU A 518 -22.33 -12.45 -11.29
N LYS A 519 -22.45 -13.76 -11.43
CA LYS A 519 -23.65 -14.43 -11.96
C LYS A 519 -24.85 -14.37 -11.00
N ASN A 520 -24.62 -14.37 -9.70
CA ASN A 520 -25.64 -14.55 -8.68
C ASN A 520 -25.99 -13.28 -7.91
N SER A 521 -25.34 -12.14 -8.19
CA SER A 521 -25.57 -10.87 -7.49
C SER A 521 -26.02 -9.77 -8.44
N SER A 522 -27.00 -8.99 -8.00
CA SER A 522 -27.46 -7.81 -8.73
C SER A 522 -26.53 -6.61 -8.56
N SER A 523 -25.86 -6.52 -7.41
CA SER A 523 -24.86 -5.49 -7.16
C SER A 523 -23.66 -6.09 -6.41
N ILE A 524 -22.45 -5.59 -6.70
CA ILE A 524 -21.21 -6.09 -6.12
C ILE A 524 -20.34 -4.93 -5.71
N LEU A 525 -19.88 -4.94 -4.45
CA LEU A 525 -18.93 -3.99 -3.92
C LEU A 525 -17.69 -4.71 -3.39
N VAL A 526 -16.54 -4.04 -3.50
CA VAL A 526 -15.33 -4.38 -2.75
C VAL A 526 -15.18 -3.40 -1.59
N SER A 527 -15.10 -3.91 -0.38
CA SER A 527 -15.02 -3.12 0.86
C SER A 527 -13.69 -3.29 1.60
N TRP A 528 -12.73 -4.01 1.00
CA TRP A 528 -11.37 -4.20 1.52
C TRP A 528 -11.30 -4.66 3.00
N PHE A 529 -10.11 -4.68 3.60
CA PHE A 529 -9.91 -4.64 5.06
C PHE A 529 -9.91 -3.16 5.47
N ASN A 530 -11.10 -2.64 5.74
CA ASN A 530 -11.42 -1.22 5.59
C ASN A 530 -11.33 -0.39 6.89
N GLY A 531 -10.51 -0.86 7.85
CA GLY A 531 -10.19 -0.09 9.05
C GLY A 531 -11.31 -0.02 10.09
N SER A 532 -11.03 0.71 11.17
CA SER A 532 -11.94 0.86 12.32
C SER A 532 -13.32 1.38 11.96
N GLU A 533 -13.43 2.22 10.94
CA GLU A 533 -14.67 2.88 10.49
C GLU A 533 -15.30 2.20 9.25
N GLY A 534 -14.78 1.05 8.83
CA GLY A 534 -15.22 0.36 7.62
C GLY A 534 -16.71 0.06 7.55
N GLY A 535 -17.32 -0.34 8.68
CA GLY A 535 -18.76 -0.63 8.77
C GLY A 535 -19.64 0.60 8.59
N HIS A 536 -19.27 1.74 9.17
CA HIS A 536 -19.99 3.01 8.98
C HIS A 536 -19.88 3.47 7.51
N ALA A 537 -18.68 3.47 6.94
CA ALA A 537 -18.44 3.84 5.56
C ALA A 537 -19.26 2.96 4.58
N LEU A 538 -19.27 1.65 4.80
CA LEU A 538 -20.06 0.71 3.99
C LEU A 538 -21.56 0.99 4.09
N ALA A 539 -22.08 1.22 5.28
CA ALA A 539 -23.49 1.51 5.48
C ALA A 539 -23.92 2.81 4.81
N ASP A 540 -23.08 3.86 4.86
CA ASP A 540 -23.33 5.14 4.19
C ASP A 540 -23.32 5.01 2.66
N VAL A 541 -22.46 4.14 2.11
CA VAL A 541 -22.46 3.82 0.67
C VAL A 541 -23.74 3.03 0.31
N LEU A 542 -24.05 1.95 1.02
CA LEU A 542 -25.22 1.10 0.73
C LEU A 542 -26.55 1.88 0.81
N SER A 543 -26.68 2.79 1.78
CA SER A 543 -27.85 3.64 1.94
C SER A 543 -27.95 4.78 0.93
N GLY A 544 -26.88 5.08 0.18
CA GLY A 544 -26.84 6.22 -0.75
C GLY A 544 -26.58 7.56 -0.10
N LYS A 545 -26.19 7.61 1.15
CA LYS A 545 -25.72 8.84 1.81
C LYS A 545 -24.43 9.33 1.14
N ILE A 546 -23.59 8.39 0.70
CA ILE A 546 -22.38 8.63 -0.12
C ILE A 546 -22.47 7.80 -1.40
N SER A 547 -22.16 8.42 -2.54
CA SER A 547 -21.96 7.69 -3.78
C SER A 547 -20.61 6.98 -3.77
N PRO A 548 -20.52 5.68 -4.12
CA PRO A 548 -19.24 4.99 -4.22
C PRO A 548 -18.35 5.67 -5.28
N SER A 549 -17.07 5.75 -5.01
CA SER A 549 -16.11 6.47 -5.86
C SER A 549 -14.72 5.82 -5.89
N GLY A 550 -14.56 4.69 -5.20
CA GLY A 550 -13.34 3.89 -5.24
C GLY A 550 -13.09 3.30 -6.63
N LYS A 551 -11.83 3.12 -6.98
CA LYS A 551 -11.37 2.50 -8.23
C LYS A 551 -10.41 1.35 -7.91
N LEU A 552 -10.47 0.25 -8.68
CA LEU A 552 -9.58 -0.89 -8.47
C LEU A 552 -8.12 -0.48 -8.66
N PRO A 553 -7.24 -0.74 -7.68
CA PRO A 553 -5.81 -0.45 -7.79
C PRO A 553 -5.03 -1.57 -8.50
N PHE A 554 -5.71 -2.64 -8.89
CA PHE A 554 -5.18 -3.78 -9.64
C PHE A 554 -6.27 -4.50 -10.42
N THR A 555 -5.84 -5.27 -11.40
CA THR A 555 -6.71 -6.05 -12.31
C THR A 555 -7.27 -7.29 -11.61
N PHE A 556 -8.55 -7.57 -11.79
CA PHE A 556 -9.19 -8.83 -11.39
C PHE A 556 -9.24 -9.80 -12.58
N PRO A 557 -8.48 -10.89 -12.58
CA PRO A 557 -8.49 -11.86 -13.68
C PRO A 557 -9.80 -12.66 -13.71
N ILE A 558 -10.17 -13.17 -14.88
CA ILE A 558 -11.21 -14.19 -15.01
C ILE A 558 -10.72 -15.51 -14.42
N LYS A 559 -9.48 -15.86 -14.71
CA LYS A 559 -8.80 -17.04 -14.16
C LYS A 559 -7.34 -16.71 -13.87
N LEU A 560 -6.76 -17.44 -12.93
CA LEU A 560 -5.41 -17.17 -12.44
C LEU A 560 -4.35 -17.24 -13.54
N GLU A 561 -4.53 -18.16 -14.50
CA GLU A 561 -3.63 -18.38 -15.63
C GLU A 561 -3.62 -17.22 -16.65
N ASP A 562 -4.55 -16.30 -16.57
CA ASP A 562 -4.56 -15.08 -17.39
C ASP A 562 -3.55 -14.03 -16.90
N SER A 563 -3.13 -14.13 -15.63
CA SER A 563 -2.14 -13.20 -15.07
C SER A 563 -0.72 -13.51 -15.54
N PRO A 564 0.14 -12.47 -15.74
CA PRO A 564 1.40 -12.63 -16.47
C PRO A 564 2.32 -13.72 -15.92
N ALA A 565 2.63 -13.70 -14.62
CA ALA A 565 3.55 -14.67 -14.02
C ALA A 565 3.06 -16.13 -14.08
N TYR A 566 1.74 -16.34 -13.98
CA TYR A 566 1.12 -17.66 -14.13
C TYR A 566 1.04 -18.08 -15.60
N HIS A 567 0.67 -17.16 -16.49
CA HIS A 567 0.61 -17.40 -17.93
C HIS A 567 1.96 -17.87 -18.51
N LEU A 568 3.04 -17.23 -18.05
CA LEU A 568 4.40 -17.56 -18.45
C LEU A 568 4.98 -18.78 -17.72
N GLY A 569 4.27 -19.33 -16.72
CA GLY A 569 4.72 -20.47 -15.92
C GLY A 569 5.91 -20.18 -15.02
N VAL A 570 6.17 -18.90 -14.71
CA VAL A 570 7.28 -18.47 -13.84
C VAL A 570 6.88 -18.35 -12.36
N TYR A 571 5.62 -18.51 -12.06
CA TYR A 571 5.07 -18.60 -10.70
C TYR A 571 3.89 -19.59 -10.66
N PRO A 572 3.69 -20.39 -9.59
CA PRO A 572 4.60 -20.54 -8.43
C PRO A 572 5.84 -21.39 -8.76
N GLN A 573 6.96 -21.04 -8.15
CA GLN A 573 8.17 -21.85 -8.22
C GLN A 573 8.02 -23.10 -7.35
N GLN A 574 8.80 -24.16 -7.68
CA GLN A 574 8.86 -25.35 -6.85
C GLN A 574 9.52 -25.00 -5.50
N GLN A 575 8.79 -25.21 -4.41
CA GLN A 575 9.32 -24.98 -3.07
C GLN A 575 10.25 -26.13 -2.65
N PRO A 576 11.43 -25.83 -2.10
CA PRO A 576 12.29 -26.86 -1.52
C PRO A 576 11.66 -27.46 -0.27
N GLU A 577 11.91 -28.76 -0.04
CA GLU A 577 11.55 -29.39 1.23
C GLU A 577 12.33 -28.73 2.37
N ARG A 578 11.64 -28.34 3.44
CA ARG A 578 12.25 -27.73 4.62
C ARG A 578 12.44 -28.79 5.70
N PRO A 579 13.68 -29.09 6.12
CA PRO A 579 13.95 -29.94 7.27
C PRO A 579 13.33 -29.35 8.55
N ARG A 580 12.92 -30.20 9.50
CA ARG A 580 12.27 -29.75 10.76
C ARG A 580 13.15 -28.85 11.62
N ASP A 581 14.45 -29.09 11.65
CA ASP A 581 15.46 -28.35 12.41
C ASP A 581 15.64 -26.89 11.92
N VAL A 582 15.30 -26.59 10.66
CA VAL A 582 15.31 -25.23 10.10
C VAL A 582 14.31 -24.28 10.81
N PHE A 583 13.28 -24.81 11.45
CA PHE A 583 12.32 -24.00 12.18
C PHE A 583 12.73 -23.67 13.62
N VAL A 584 13.66 -24.42 14.19
CA VAL A 584 13.99 -24.38 15.62
C VAL A 584 15.33 -23.68 15.88
N ASP A 585 16.23 -23.67 14.90
CA ASP A 585 17.57 -23.10 15.03
C ASP A 585 17.86 -22.05 13.95
N LEU A 586 18.15 -20.82 14.39
CA LEU A 586 18.48 -19.70 13.51
C LEU A 586 19.72 -19.97 12.64
N VAL A 587 20.73 -20.68 13.16
CA VAL A 587 21.95 -21.03 12.41
C VAL A 587 21.61 -21.99 11.27
N ASN A 588 20.85 -23.04 11.56
CA ASN A 588 20.39 -24.00 10.55
C ASN A 588 19.48 -23.36 9.52
N ARG A 589 18.64 -22.39 9.94
CA ARG A 589 17.80 -21.61 9.04
C ARG A 589 18.62 -20.78 8.05
N ASP A 590 19.63 -20.08 8.52
CA ASP A 590 20.46 -19.24 7.66
C ASP A 590 21.33 -20.06 6.73
N LYS A 591 21.88 -21.19 7.20
CA LYS A 591 22.59 -22.15 6.36
C LYS A 591 21.67 -22.71 5.27
N PHE A 592 20.48 -23.16 5.64
CA PHE A 592 19.47 -23.62 4.68
C PHE A 592 19.16 -22.56 3.63
N ARG A 593 18.89 -21.31 4.06
CA ARG A 593 18.60 -20.19 3.14
C ARG A 593 19.76 -19.89 2.18
N ALA A 594 20.99 -19.93 2.67
CA ALA A 594 22.17 -19.69 1.87
C ALA A 594 22.41 -20.76 0.81
N GLU A 595 22.06 -22.02 1.09
CA GLU A 595 22.21 -23.17 0.20
C GLU A 595 21.10 -23.27 -0.86
N GLN A 596 19.96 -22.58 -0.69
CA GLN A 596 18.87 -22.62 -1.65
C GLN A 596 19.21 -21.86 -2.94
N LYS A 597 18.87 -22.47 -4.08
CA LYS A 597 19.03 -21.92 -5.42
C LYS A 597 17.68 -21.61 -6.08
N ALA A 598 16.69 -21.23 -5.26
CA ALA A 598 15.39 -20.84 -5.80
C ALA A 598 15.51 -19.51 -6.53
N GLU A 599 15.02 -19.46 -7.75
CA GLU A 599 15.01 -18.24 -8.57
C GLU A 599 13.56 -17.83 -8.86
N ALA A 600 13.30 -16.53 -8.86
CA ALA A 600 12.06 -15.93 -9.31
C ALA A 600 12.37 -15.12 -10.59
N ASP A 601 11.98 -15.66 -11.72
CA ASP A 601 12.14 -14.99 -13.00
C ASP A 601 10.95 -14.04 -13.23
N TYR A 602 11.23 -12.75 -13.42
CA TYR A 602 10.23 -11.75 -13.74
C TYR A 602 10.16 -11.58 -15.26
N ALA A 603 9.91 -12.70 -15.95
CA ALA A 603 9.91 -12.81 -17.40
C ALA A 603 8.80 -12.01 -18.10
N GLU A 604 7.80 -11.56 -17.35
CA GLU A 604 6.79 -10.63 -17.84
C GLU A 604 7.35 -9.23 -18.10
N ASP A 605 8.55 -8.94 -17.61
CA ASP A 605 9.26 -7.67 -17.80
C ASP A 605 8.39 -6.46 -17.35
N ILE A 606 8.23 -5.45 -18.21
CA ILE A 606 7.41 -4.26 -17.93
C ILE A 606 5.89 -4.52 -18.01
N PHE A 607 5.48 -5.73 -18.41
CA PHE A 607 4.08 -6.07 -18.64
C PHE A 607 3.41 -6.62 -17.36
N VAL A 608 3.38 -5.83 -16.31
CA VAL A 608 2.72 -6.15 -15.03
C VAL A 608 1.29 -5.64 -15.03
N GLY A 609 0.35 -6.42 -14.47
CA GLY A 609 -1.04 -6.03 -14.30
C GLY A 609 -1.71 -5.66 -15.62
N TYR A 610 -2.51 -4.58 -15.65
CA TYR A 610 -3.27 -4.14 -16.83
C TYR A 610 -2.41 -3.94 -18.08
N ARG A 611 -1.12 -3.65 -17.94
CA ARG A 611 -0.18 -3.53 -19.08
C ARG A 611 -0.11 -4.83 -19.88
N TRP A 612 -0.12 -5.97 -19.18
CA TRP A 612 -0.17 -7.29 -19.78
C TRP A 612 -1.51 -7.55 -20.47
N TYR A 613 -2.60 -7.39 -19.73
CA TYR A 613 -3.95 -7.67 -20.23
C TYR A 613 -4.26 -6.88 -21.50
N ALA A 614 -4.03 -5.56 -21.47
CA ALA A 614 -4.24 -4.69 -22.61
C ALA A 614 -3.34 -5.03 -23.81
N THR A 615 -2.06 -5.37 -23.58
CA THR A 615 -1.12 -5.66 -24.67
C THR A 615 -1.36 -7.03 -25.31
N LYS A 616 -1.75 -8.02 -24.50
CA LYS A 616 -2.05 -9.38 -24.99
C LYS A 616 -3.51 -9.56 -25.41
N ASN A 617 -4.35 -8.51 -25.34
CA ASN A 617 -5.78 -8.54 -25.64
C ASN A 617 -6.51 -9.63 -24.82
N ILE A 618 -6.17 -9.75 -23.54
CA ILE A 618 -6.83 -10.65 -22.59
C ILE A 618 -7.83 -9.81 -21.79
N SER A 619 -9.12 -10.14 -21.86
CA SER A 619 -10.14 -9.42 -21.09
C SER A 619 -10.11 -9.87 -19.62
N PRO A 620 -9.90 -8.98 -18.66
CA PRO A 620 -10.07 -9.30 -17.25
C PRO A 620 -11.56 -9.36 -16.88
N LEU A 621 -11.86 -9.89 -15.68
CA LEU A 621 -13.22 -9.77 -15.13
C LEU A 621 -13.56 -8.31 -14.80
N TYR A 622 -12.62 -7.62 -14.13
CA TYR A 622 -12.68 -6.18 -13.91
C TYR A 622 -11.29 -5.56 -14.13
N PRO A 623 -11.19 -4.52 -14.98
CA PRO A 623 -9.90 -3.93 -15.31
C PRO A 623 -9.39 -2.99 -14.21
N PHE A 624 -8.11 -2.73 -14.24
CA PHE A 624 -7.47 -1.69 -13.43
C PHE A 624 -8.18 -0.35 -13.59
N GLY A 625 -8.39 0.36 -12.49
CA GLY A 625 -9.09 1.64 -12.45
C GLY A 625 -10.61 1.54 -12.52
N HIS A 626 -11.20 0.32 -12.66
CA HIS A 626 -12.65 0.14 -12.70
C HIS A 626 -13.30 0.48 -11.36
N GLY A 627 -14.46 1.12 -11.43
CA GLY A 627 -15.34 1.45 -10.32
C GLY A 627 -16.48 2.31 -10.79
N LEU A 628 -17.71 1.93 -10.41
CA LEU A 628 -18.95 2.63 -10.78
C LEU A 628 -19.33 3.63 -9.68
N SER A 629 -20.27 4.52 -10.02
CA SER A 629 -20.87 5.51 -9.15
C SER A 629 -22.40 5.43 -9.23
N TYR A 630 -23.11 5.97 -8.24
CA TYR A 630 -24.55 6.22 -8.36
C TYR A 630 -24.87 7.42 -9.23
N ALA A 631 -23.86 8.27 -9.50
CA ALA A 631 -23.95 9.33 -10.51
C ALA A 631 -23.45 8.82 -11.87
N ASN A 632 -23.76 9.56 -12.92
CA ASN A 632 -23.25 9.32 -14.26
C ASN A 632 -22.32 10.46 -14.66
N PHE A 633 -21.13 10.13 -15.16
CA PHE A 633 -20.15 11.09 -15.62
C PHE A 633 -19.98 11.05 -17.14
N GLN A 634 -19.80 12.22 -17.73
CA GLN A 634 -19.51 12.38 -19.16
C GLN A 634 -18.20 13.12 -19.34
N TYR A 635 -17.34 12.58 -20.18
CA TYR A 635 -16.06 13.18 -20.57
C TYR A 635 -16.20 13.81 -21.95
N SER A 636 -15.66 15.03 -22.14
CA SER A 636 -15.74 15.75 -23.41
C SER A 636 -14.60 16.75 -23.61
N ALA A 637 -14.50 17.37 -24.77
CA ALA A 637 -13.61 18.48 -25.10
C ALA A 637 -12.12 18.26 -24.81
N LEU A 638 -11.60 17.04 -25.05
CA LEU A 638 -10.18 16.71 -24.82
C LEU A 638 -9.24 17.57 -25.67
N GLN A 639 -8.26 18.15 -25.03
CA GLN A 639 -7.12 18.83 -25.64
C GLN A 639 -5.83 18.38 -24.95
N ALA A 640 -4.74 18.28 -25.72
CA ALA A 640 -3.42 18.03 -25.18
C ALA A 640 -2.43 19.02 -25.79
N LYS A 641 -1.62 19.66 -24.95
CA LYS A 641 -0.65 20.67 -25.38
C LYS A 641 0.68 20.45 -24.68
N ILE A 642 1.77 20.57 -25.44
CA ILE A 642 3.11 20.56 -24.87
C ILE A 642 3.39 21.94 -24.32
N ASN A 643 3.73 22.01 -23.03
CA ASN A 643 4.01 23.25 -22.31
C ASN A 643 5.32 23.10 -21.54
N LYS A 644 6.40 23.69 -22.06
CA LYS A 644 7.77 23.53 -21.51
C LYS A 644 8.16 22.05 -21.38
N SER A 645 8.33 21.57 -20.14
CA SER A 645 8.76 20.22 -19.81
C SER A 645 7.61 19.26 -19.46
N GLN A 646 6.38 19.58 -19.85
CA GLN A 646 5.20 18.77 -19.56
C GLN A 646 4.18 18.75 -20.71
N VAL A 647 3.28 17.78 -20.67
CA VAL A 647 2.07 17.74 -21.50
C VAL A 647 0.88 18.11 -20.62
N ASP A 648 0.23 19.20 -20.90
CA ASP A 648 -1.04 19.59 -20.25
C ASP A 648 -2.19 18.93 -21.00
N VAL A 649 -2.93 18.06 -20.31
CA VAL A 649 -4.10 17.34 -20.82
C VAL A 649 -5.33 17.94 -20.18
N SER A 650 -6.14 18.67 -20.98
CA SER A 650 -7.35 19.34 -20.52
C SER A 650 -8.60 18.69 -21.14
N PHE A 651 -9.64 18.53 -20.34
CA PHE A 651 -10.94 17.98 -20.77
C PHE A 651 -12.04 18.49 -19.85
N THR A 652 -13.29 18.34 -20.29
CA THR A 652 -14.46 18.63 -19.47
C THR A 652 -15.01 17.35 -18.85
N LEU A 653 -15.31 17.40 -17.56
CA LEU A 653 -15.98 16.34 -16.81
C LEU A 653 -17.32 16.86 -16.27
N ASP A 654 -18.41 16.22 -16.70
CA ASP A 654 -19.77 16.56 -16.32
C ASP A 654 -20.38 15.49 -15.43
N ASN A 655 -20.98 15.86 -14.30
CA ASN A 655 -21.88 14.99 -13.56
C ASN A 655 -23.30 15.15 -14.11
N ILE A 656 -23.70 14.29 -15.03
CA ILE A 656 -25.06 14.30 -15.64
C ILE A 656 -26.09 13.52 -14.80
N GLY A 657 -25.68 13.03 -13.61
CA GLY A 657 -26.53 12.33 -12.65
C GLY A 657 -27.31 13.28 -11.74
N LYS A 658 -28.06 12.68 -10.81
CA LYS A 658 -28.91 13.41 -9.83
C LYS A 658 -28.30 13.49 -8.44
N MET A 659 -27.12 12.92 -8.22
CA MET A 659 -26.45 12.84 -6.93
C MET A 659 -25.07 13.49 -6.99
N ASN A 660 -24.68 14.18 -5.92
CA ASN A 660 -23.29 14.63 -5.77
C ASN A 660 -22.38 13.41 -5.69
N ALA A 661 -21.27 13.41 -6.41
CA ALA A 661 -20.36 12.27 -6.43
C ALA A 661 -18.93 12.70 -6.78
N GLU A 662 -18.00 11.80 -6.54
CA GLU A 662 -16.61 11.96 -6.95
C GLU A 662 -16.30 10.99 -8.10
N GLU A 663 -15.49 11.42 -9.07
CA GLU A 663 -14.95 10.60 -10.14
C GLU A 663 -13.43 10.67 -10.12
N VAL A 664 -12.77 9.61 -10.56
CA VAL A 664 -11.32 9.59 -10.80
C VAL A 664 -11.06 9.58 -12.29
N ALA A 665 -10.70 10.74 -12.82
CA ALA A 665 -10.27 10.86 -14.20
C ALA A 665 -8.85 10.32 -14.37
N GLN A 666 -8.64 9.46 -15.35
CA GLN A 666 -7.39 8.74 -15.60
C GLN A 666 -6.88 9.09 -17.01
N VAL A 667 -5.58 9.39 -17.12
CA VAL A 667 -4.91 9.69 -18.38
C VAL A 667 -3.90 8.63 -18.71
N TYR A 668 -4.06 7.98 -19.85
CA TYR A 668 -3.19 6.97 -20.38
C TYR A 668 -2.50 7.42 -21.65
N ILE A 669 -1.29 6.94 -21.90
CA ILE A 669 -0.53 7.25 -23.11
C ILE A 669 -0.19 5.97 -23.86
N THR A 670 -0.44 5.99 -25.17
CA THR A 670 -0.04 4.96 -26.14
C THR A 670 1.07 5.53 -27.04
N ARG A 671 2.10 4.74 -27.34
CA ARG A 671 3.19 5.07 -28.26
C ARG A 671 3.11 4.16 -29.50
N PRO A 672 2.29 4.52 -30.52
CA PRO A 672 1.94 3.59 -31.60
C PRO A 672 3.09 3.27 -32.55
N GLN A 673 4.12 4.10 -32.60
CA GLN A 673 5.29 3.94 -33.49
C GLN A 673 6.59 3.82 -32.70
N SER A 674 6.52 3.27 -31.47
CA SER A 674 7.71 3.05 -30.64
C SER A 674 8.66 2.07 -31.29
N ALA A 675 9.95 2.40 -31.28
CA ALA A 675 11.02 1.53 -31.74
C ALA A 675 11.38 0.41 -30.73
N ILE A 676 10.87 0.53 -29.52
CA ILE A 676 11.03 -0.47 -28.46
C ILE A 676 9.66 -1.05 -28.07
N GLU A 677 9.67 -2.22 -27.49
CA GLU A 677 8.44 -2.84 -26.96
C GLU A 677 7.88 -1.98 -25.82
N ARG A 678 6.56 -1.67 -25.90
CA ARG A 678 5.83 -0.91 -24.89
C ARG A 678 4.47 -1.53 -24.61
N PRO A 679 3.89 -1.31 -23.44
CA PRO A 679 2.49 -1.64 -23.19
C PRO A 679 1.55 -0.93 -24.15
N ALA A 680 0.38 -1.52 -24.42
CA ALA A 680 -0.65 -0.93 -25.26
C ALA A 680 -1.01 0.51 -24.82
N HIS A 681 -1.01 0.73 -23.52
CA HIS A 681 -1.10 2.04 -22.89
C HIS A 681 -0.57 2.00 -21.46
N GLU A 682 -0.18 3.16 -20.95
CA GLU A 682 0.38 3.33 -19.60
C GLU A 682 -0.29 4.50 -18.90
N LEU A 683 -0.67 4.33 -17.64
CA LEU A 683 -1.15 5.42 -16.79
C LEU A 683 -0.03 6.46 -16.61
N LYS A 684 -0.33 7.73 -16.92
CA LYS A 684 0.61 8.84 -16.78
C LYS A 684 0.05 10.02 -15.98
N GLY A 685 -1.23 9.95 -15.60
CA GLY A 685 -1.83 10.93 -14.72
C GLY A 685 -3.21 10.51 -14.25
N PHE A 686 -3.62 11.01 -13.10
CA PHE A 686 -4.97 10.82 -12.57
C PHE A 686 -5.36 12.00 -11.68
N GLN A 687 -6.65 12.22 -11.53
CA GLN A 687 -7.18 13.22 -10.60
C GLN A 687 -8.56 12.82 -10.10
N ARG A 688 -8.73 12.84 -8.78
CA ARG A 688 -10.04 12.71 -8.14
C ARG A 688 -10.74 14.05 -8.16
N VAL A 689 -12.00 14.08 -8.60
CA VAL A 689 -12.79 15.30 -8.81
C VAL A 689 -14.16 15.13 -8.18
N ALA A 690 -14.50 16.02 -7.24
CA ALA A 690 -15.84 16.11 -6.68
C ALA A 690 -16.72 17.03 -7.54
N LEU A 691 -17.93 16.56 -7.90
CA LEU A 691 -18.93 17.27 -8.70
C LEU A 691 -20.31 17.16 -8.08
N LYS A 692 -21.00 18.31 -7.98
CA LYS A 692 -22.42 18.32 -7.63
C LYS A 692 -23.26 17.75 -8.78
N ALA A 693 -24.47 17.33 -8.49
CA ALA A 693 -25.43 16.94 -9.51
C ALA A 693 -25.60 18.06 -10.54
N GLY A 694 -25.42 17.77 -11.83
CA GLY A 694 -25.48 18.74 -12.92
C GLY A 694 -24.28 19.69 -13.06
N GLU A 695 -23.23 19.51 -12.26
CA GLU A 695 -22.01 20.34 -12.33
C GLU A 695 -21.09 19.88 -13.45
N SER A 696 -20.46 20.83 -14.12
CA SER A 696 -19.42 20.66 -15.13
C SER A 696 -18.14 21.34 -14.67
N LYS A 697 -16.98 20.68 -14.86
CA LYS A 697 -15.65 21.24 -14.58
C LYS A 697 -14.68 20.97 -15.71
N GLU A 698 -13.88 21.97 -16.04
CA GLU A 698 -12.68 21.78 -16.83
C GLU A 698 -11.55 21.26 -15.92
N ILE A 699 -10.94 20.15 -16.31
CA ILE A 699 -9.87 19.48 -15.60
C ILE A 699 -8.60 19.56 -16.43
N THR A 700 -7.48 19.85 -15.79
CA THR A 700 -6.16 19.81 -16.45
C THR A 700 -5.22 18.93 -15.63
N ILE A 701 -4.68 17.89 -16.26
CA ILE A 701 -3.67 17.01 -15.68
C ILE A 701 -2.36 17.25 -16.43
N SER A 702 -1.35 17.70 -15.72
CA SER A 702 -0.02 17.95 -16.27
C SER A 702 0.88 16.73 -16.09
N ILE A 703 1.42 16.25 -17.20
CA ILE A 703 2.29 15.07 -17.26
C ILE A 703 3.71 15.54 -17.56
N PRO A 704 4.66 15.43 -16.62
CA PRO A 704 6.06 15.74 -16.88
C PRO A 704 6.63 14.87 -18.01
N LEU A 705 7.39 15.47 -18.93
CA LEU A 705 7.96 14.74 -20.08
C LEU A 705 8.96 13.67 -19.64
N GLU A 706 9.61 13.81 -18.49
CA GLU A 706 10.46 12.79 -17.89
C GLU A 706 9.73 11.48 -17.63
N GLN A 707 8.43 11.50 -17.29
CA GLN A 707 7.61 10.31 -17.09
C GLN A 707 7.34 9.52 -18.38
N LEU A 708 7.66 10.10 -19.56
CA LEU A 708 7.55 9.44 -20.86
C LEU A 708 8.86 8.77 -21.30
N CYS A 709 9.93 8.94 -20.52
CA CYS A 709 11.18 8.25 -20.74
C CYS A 709 11.05 6.74 -20.46
N HIS A 710 11.95 5.99 -21.06
CA HIS A 710 12.19 4.58 -20.77
C HIS A 710 13.65 4.36 -20.39
N TRP A 711 13.94 3.27 -19.70
CA TRP A 711 15.31 2.89 -19.40
C TRP A 711 15.93 2.18 -20.62
N ASP A 712 16.99 2.75 -21.15
CA ASP A 712 17.77 2.15 -22.24
C ASP A 712 18.93 1.34 -21.64
N GLU A 713 18.86 0.03 -21.69
CA GLU A 713 19.86 -0.87 -21.10
C GLU A 713 21.23 -0.76 -21.77
N LYS A 714 21.27 -0.37 -23.06
CA LYS A 714 22.54 -0.18 -23.78
C LYS A 714 23.25 1.11 -23.40
N LYS A 715 22.48 2.15 -23.09
CA LYS A 715 23.01 3.44 -22.67
C LYS A 715 23.18 3.54 -21.16
N HIS A 716 22.61 2.57 -20.41
CA HIS A 716 22.51 2.59 -18.95
C HIS A 716 21.92 3.91 -18.41
N GLY A 717 20.81 4.35 -19.01
CA GLY A 717 20.21 5.63 -18.65
C GLY A 717 18.81 5.85 -19.22
N TRP A 718 18.13 6.83 -18.68
CA TRP A 718 16.82 7.25 -19.15
C TRP A 718 16.90 7.87 -20.54
N THR A 719 16.06 7.43 -21.45
CA THR A 719 15.99 7.89 -22.83
C THR A 719 14.58 8.33 -23.17
N PHE A 720 14.47 9.51 -23.76
CA PHE A 720 13.22 10.02 -24.31
C PHE A 720 13.11 9.59 -25.79
N GLU A 721 11.98 8.99 -26.13
CA GLU A 721 11.68 8.58 -27.49
C GLU A 721 10.80 9.64 -28.18
N GLU A 722 11.28 10.20 -29.25
CA GLU A 722 10.50 11.15 -30.06
C GLU A 722 9.44 10.43 -30.90
N GLY A 723 8.45 11.16 -31.40
CA GLY A 723 7.42 10.64 -32.29
C GLY A 723 5.98 10.81 -31.76
N PRO A 724 5.01 10.19 -32.43
CA PRO A 724 3.59 10.34 -32.07
C PRO A 724 3.27 9.66 -30.73
N ALA A 725 2.37 10.28 -29.98
CA ALA A 725 1.75 9.74 -28.79
C ALA A 725 0.25 9.96 -28.81
N ILE A 726 -0.53 8.96 -28.42
CA ILE A 726 -1.98 9.08 -28.29
C ILE A 726 -2.29 9.23 -26.80
N ILE A 727 -2.88 10.37 -26.44
CA ILE A 727 -3.41 10.64 -25.12
C ILE A 727 -4.82 10.07 -25.04
N ARG A 728 -5.10 9.25 -24.04
CA ARG A 728 -6.41 8.66 -23.79
C ARG A 728 -6.90 9.06 -22.41
N VAL A 729 -8.18 9.43 -22.30
CA VAL A 729 -8.78 9.86 -21.04
C VAL A 729 -10.07 9.11 -20.78
N GLY A 730 -10.25 8.68 -19.54
CA GLY A 730 -11.46 7.98 -19.12
C GLY A 730 -11.46 7.57 -17.65
N SER A 731 -12.27 6.57 -17.32
CA SER A 731 -12.54 6.14 -15.94
C SER A 731 -11.88 4.83 -15.54
N SER A 732 -11.22 4.13 -16.47
CA SER A 732 -10.44 2.91 -16.21
C SER A 732 -9.51 2.62 -17.39
N SER A 733 -8.62 1.63 -17.25
CA SER A 733 -7.71 1.20 -18.33
C SER A 733 -8.43 0.68 -19.59
N GLU A 734 -9.69 0.26 -19.49
CA GLU A 734 -10.49 -0.20 -20.64
C GLU A 734 -11.60 0.78 -21.06
N ASN A 735 -12.01 1.70 -20.18
CA ASN A 735 -13.02 2.70 -20.51
C ASN A 735 -12.37 4.06 -20.75
N LEU A 736 -11.90 4.29 -22.00
CA LEU A 736 -11.16 5.47 -22.45
C LEU A 736 -11.87 6.14 -23.61
N PRO A 737 -13.02 6.82 -23.35
CA PRO A 737 -13.88 7.38 -24.38
C PRO A 737 -13.23 8.53 -25.17
N LEU A 738 -12.25 9.22 -24.61
CA LEU A 738 -11.59 10.33 -25.29
C LEU A 738 -10.16 9.95 -25.70
N ASN A 739 -9.78 10.41 -26.90
CA ASN A 739 -8.39 10.31 -27.35
C ASN A 739 -8.02 11.49 -28.26
N THR A 740 -6.72 11.84 -28.24
CA THR A 740 -6.13 12.84 -29.12
C THR A 740 -4.65 12.49 -29.37
N GLU A 741 -4.14 12.84 -30.53
CA GLU A 741 -2.75 12.62 -30.90
C GLU A 741 -1.91 13.86 -30.66
N ILE A 742 -0.69 13.71 -30.16
CA ILE A 742 0.33 14.75 -30.05
C ILE A 742 1.64 14.24 -30.66
N ASN A 743 2.48 15.16 -31.10
CA ASN A 743 3.79 14.83 -31.62
C ASN A 743 4.90 15.33 -30.70
N LEU A 744 5.70 14.40 -30.19
CA LEU A 744 6.74 14.63 -29.19
C LEU A 744 8.13 14.76 -29.87
N ILE A 745 8.28 15.69 -30.80
CA ILE A 745 9.55 15.92 -31.54
C ILE A 745 10.25 17.17 -30.98
N ASN A 746 11.53 17.06 -30.63
CA ASN A 746 12.37 18.15 -30.09
C ASN A 746 11.80 18.83 -28.82
N VAL A 747 11.10 18.07 -27.97
CA VAL A 747 10.39 18.63 -26.80
C VAL A 747 11.13 18.40 -25.49
N TYR A 748 11.99 17.39 -25.42
CA TYR A 748 12.68 17.00 -24.19
C TYR A 748 14.01 16.27 -24.45
N LYS A 749 15.00 16.53 -23.59
CA LYS A 749 16.24 15.75 -23.51
C LYS A 749 16.46 15.37 -22.06
N PRO A 750 16.56 14.07 -21.72
CA PRO A 750 16.94 13.63 -20.38
C PRO A 750 18.29 14.23 -19.99
N GLN A 751 18.41 14.63 -18.71
CA GLN A 751 19.65 15.14 -18.12
C GLN A 751 20.60 14.00 -17.78
#